data_7bd40218477b0ee9711d6867750f3e20
#
_entry.id   7bd40218477b0ee9711d6867750f3e20
#
_cell.length_a   1.000
_cell.length_b   1.000
_cell.length_c   1.000
_cell.angle_alpha   90.00
_cell.angle_beta   90.00
_cell.angle_gamma   90.00
#
_symmetry.space_group_name_H-M   'P 1'
#
loop_
_entity.id
_entity.type
_entity.pdbx_description
1 polymer ?
#
loop_
_entity_poly.entity_id
_entity_poly.type
_entity_poly.pdbx_seq_one_letter_code
_entity_poly.pdbx_strand_id
1 'polypeptide(L)'
;MPDLLIEIGCEELPSSACREAIAQAPGLLVAALADLHLAATGAPCAWVAPRRIAVSCEGVAARQGGEARAVRGPAVRAAFGDDGAPTKAAMGFARGQGVEVADLVVREDPSSGREFVWVDLAADDAPLEELVPDIARRVLEGLRFGKTMRWGDGTGLRFSRPVRWIAALAGDRAITFEVAGVPAGAWSRGHRFLGGPVEIASADSYRAQLRSSFVIADHGERRAAIMEGLDAAATAAGGTWSDPAGKIEEVVHLVEWPSVITGRIAEQHLSLPERVLVTAMQSHQRYMPLHDAGGGLMPAFLAVSNGDPAAADIIVRGNEDVLDARLQDAAFSYERDVAAGLDELDGRLGAIVFHARLGTLADKRDRLIAGAAELGQAVGAGPTDVEAATAAAALAKADQGAILVAEFSELQGFAASHYAALADHPAAVCTAIAEQYLPEGPDSPVPASMPGALVACAEKVDNLAGAFLIDEIPSGSRDPYGLRRAAAGLVRVALDRGWDLRPAEVLRPAMERLRRQGADLAVSDDDALDALGEFIADRLVHQLGQEGVPADAVRAALAADVGGIASIAAWARALDAAREDAGLGRAAMAANRCRRIMGGSEHGMSGYASAGDPAEDRLAEALTAGEQAVEAARARADAAGAITAAAELSGAVDAFFDDVMVNADDPAARDRRHALVRRAGEAYGRVADFEVLVLKGGE
;
A
#
# COMPACT_ATOMS: atom_id res chain seq x y z
N MET A 1 33.28 24.48 -0.54
CA MET A 1 31.86 24.29 -0.93
C MET A 1 31.04 24.56 0.32
N PRO A 2 30.14 25.55 0.31
CA PRO A 2 29.31 25.86 1.47
C PRO A 2 28.21 24.78 1.66
N ASP A 3 27.74 24.63 2.90
CA ASP A 3 26.54 23.85 3.18
C ASP A 3 25.32 24.71 2.88
N LEU A 4 24.32 24.12 2.26
CA LEU A 4 23.05 24.79 1.97
C LEU A 4 22.02 24.40 3.04
N LEU A 5 21.33 25.40 3.57
CA LEU A 5 20.18 25.24 4.46
C LEU A 5 19.00 26.07 3.96
N ILE A 6 17.83 25.44 3.87
CA ILE A 6 16.55 26.13 3.64
C ILE A 6 15.55 25.60 4.67
N GLU A 7 15.07 26.48 5.56
CA GLU A 7 13.97 26.20 6.48
C GLU A 7 12.69 26.90 6.02
N ILE A 8 11.62 26.16 5.92
CA ILE A 8 10.25 26.65 5.71
C ILE A 8 9.54 26.59 7.05
N GLY A 9 9.37 27.73 7.69
CA GLY A 9 8.67 27.84 8.97
C GLY A 9 7.18 28.08 8.77
N CYS A 10 6.32 27.39 9.51
CA CYS A 10 4.87 27.42 9.34
C CYS A 10 4.12 27.32 10.67
N GLU A 11 2.79 27.41 10.63
CA GLU A 11 1.95 27.00 11.75
C GLU A 11 1.94 25.47 11.87
N GLU A 12 1.46 24.93 13.01
CA GLU A 12 1.57 23.51 13.36
C GLU A 12 1.03 22.57 12.27
N LEU A 13 1.92 21.81 11.69
CA LEU A 13 1.63 20.79 10.70
C LEU A 13 0.97 19.58 11.36
N PRO A 14 -0.03 18.95 10.74
CA PRO A 14 -0.47 17.63 11.14
C PRO A 14 0.67 16.60 11.00
N SER A 15 0.68 15.57 11.84
CA SER A 15 1.67 14.50 11.78
C SER A 15 1.79 13.86 10.38
N SER A 16 0.66 13.68 9.66
CA SER A 16 0.69 13.19 8.28
C SER A 16 1.49 14.11 7.34
N ALA A 17 1.31 15.43 7.45
CA ALA A 17 2.05 16.39 6.63
C ALA A 17 3.55 16.40 6.98
N CYS A 18 3.92 16.19 8.25
CA CYS A 18 5.32 16.04 8.63
C CYS A 18 5.95 14.81 7.96
N ARG A 19 5.27 13.65 7.99
CA ARG A 19 5.75 12.43 7.31
C ARG A 19 5.84 12.59 5.80
N GLU A 20 4.84 13.22 5.18
CA GLU A 20 4.85 13.53 3.74
C GLU A 20 6.04 14.44 3.37
N ALA A 21 6.35 15.44 4.20
CA ALA A 21 7.50 16.32 4.00
C ALA A 21 8.84 15.59 4.14
N ILE A 22 9.00 14.72 5.15
CA ILE A 22 10.21 13.90 5.34
C ILE A 22 10.48 13.04 4.11
N ALA A 23 9.45 12.43 3.53
CA ALA A 23 9.58 11.56 2.37
C ALA A 23 9.93 12.32 1.08
N GLN A 24 9.48 13.57 0.92
CA GLN A 24 9.58 14.32 -0.33
C GLN A 24 10.73 15.32 -0.35
N ALA A 25 10.97 16.02 0.75
CA ALA A 25 11.83 17.21 0.76
C ALA A 25 13.30 16.94 0.33
N PRO A 26 13.95 15.82 0.73
CA PRO A 26 15.30 15.52 0.24
C PRO A 26 15.34 15.33 -1.28
N GLY A 27 14.37 14.59 -1.84
CA GLY A 27 14.28 14.35 -3.28
C GLY A 27 14.02 15.63 -4.08
N LEU A 28 13.23 16.56 -3.56
CA LEU A 28 12.98 17.85 -4.17
C LEU A 28 14.26 18.71 -4.19
N LEU A 29 15.05 18.66 -3.12
CA LEU A 29 16.34 19.36 -3.09
C LEU A 29 17.34 18.75 -4.10
N VAL A 30 17.41 17.39 -4.18
CA VAL A 30 18.23 16.71 -5.20
C VAL A 30 17.86 17.17 -6.60
N ALA A 31 16.56 17.15 -6.92
CA ALA A 31 16.07 17.55 -8.23
C ALA A 31 16.39 19.03 -8.53
N ALA A 32 16.18 19.93 -7.55
CA ALA A 32 16.46 21.35 -7.71
C ALA A 32 17.95 21.63 -7.96
N LEU A 33 18.85 20.96 -7.23
CA LEU A 33 20.30 21.08 -7.43
C LEU A 33 20.73 20.54 -8.80
N ALA A 34 20.20 19.40 -9.21
CA ALA A 34 20.50 18.79 -10.50
C ALA A 34 20.03 19.66 -11.68
N ASP A 35 18.80 20.16 -11.63
CA ASP A 35 18.23 21.05 -12.65
C ASP A 35 19.02 22.37 -12.81
N LEU A 36 19.63 22.81 -11.72
CA LEU A 36 20.47 24.03 -11.70
C LEU A 36 21.97 23.73 -11.87
N HIS A 37 22.32 22.51 -12.27
CA HIS A 37 23.71 22.07 -12.48
C HIS A 37 24.64 22.37 -11.28
N LEU A 38 24.13 22.20 -10.05
CA LEU A 38 24.87 22.35 -8.81
C LEU A 38 25.29 20.99 -8.27
N ALA A 39 26.60 20.72 -8.30
CA ALA A 39 27.13 19.52 -7.66
C ALA A 39 27.10 19.66 -6.13
N ALA A 40 26.92 18.54 -5.43
CA ALA A 40 27.01 18.48 -3.98
C ALA A 40 27.84 17.25 -3.55
N THR A 41 28.53 17.35 -2.42
CA THR A 41 29.35 16.26 -1.88
C THR A 41 28.58 15.41 -0.87
N GLY A 42 27.66 16.03 -0.13
CA GLY A 42 26.78 15.34 0.83
C GLY A 42 25.45 14.96 0.22
N ALA A 43 24.77 13.98 0.82
CA ALA A 43 23.40 13.65 0.48
C ALA A 43 22.43 14.66 1.15
N PRO A 44 21.44 15.19 0.40
CA PRO A 44 20.41 16.03 1.01
C PRO A 44 19.64 15.31 2.11
N CYS A 45 19.39 16.01 3.20
CA CYS A 45 18.60 15.54 4.32
C CYS A 45 17.45 16.51 4.64
N ALA A 46 16.47 16.03 5.41
CA ALA A 46 15.38 16.86 5.92
C ALA A 46 15.22 16.67 7.43
N TRP A 47 15.01 17.79 8.13
CA TRP A 47 14.62 17.83 9.53
C TRP A 47 13.24 18.47 9.64
N VAL A 48 12.30 17.72 10.18
CA VAL A 48 10.90 18.14 10.24
C VAL A 48 10.38 18.13 11.68
N ALA A 49 9.79 19.23 12.07
CA ALA A 49 9.12 19.41 13.34
C ALA A 49 7.73 20.04 13.11
N PRO A 50 6.84 20.08 14.10
CA PRO A 50 5.47 20.58 13.91
C PRO A 50 5.38 21.94 13.20
N ARG A 51 6.34 22.82 13.41
CA ARG A 51 6.30 24.20 12.90
C ARG A 51 7.34 24.49 11.83
N ARG A 52 8.06 23.48 11.32
CA ARG A 52 9.14 23.69 10.33
C ARG A 52 9.44 22.46 9.49
N ILE A 53 9.86 22.74 8.27
CA ILE A 53 10.47 21.78 7.35
C ILE A 53 11.80 22.39 6.94
N ALA A 54 12.90 21.78 7.35
CA ALA A 54 14.24 22.21 6.95
C ALA A 54 14.85 21.17 6.01
N VAL A 55 15.46 21.61 4.93
CA VAL A 55 16.29 20.79 4.06
C VAL A 55 17.71 21.31 4.08
N SER A 56 18.67 20.41 4.08
CA SER A 56 20.10 20.76 4.07
C SER A 56 20.88 19.81 3.16
N CYS A 57 21.95 20.33 2.60
CA CYS A 57 22.91 19.57 1.81
C CYS A 57 24.32 20.09 2.07
N GLU A 58 25.20 19.17 2.46
CA GLU A 58 26.60 19.51 2.71
C GLU A 58 27.39 19.69 1.42
N GLY A 59 28.27 20.66 1.40
CA GLY A 59 29.24 20.86 0.33
C GLY A 59 28.64 21.10 -1.06
N VAL A 60 27.70 22.02 -1.18
CA VAL A 60 27.13 22.44 -2.47
C VAL A 60 28.11 23.31 -3.24
N ALA A 61 28.22 23.14 -4.55
CA ALA A 61 29.09 23.95 -5.42
C ALA A 61 28.75 25.43 -5.30
N ALA A 62 29.76 26.27 -5.15
CA ALA A 62 29.59 27.72 -5.03
C ALA A 62 29.08 28.38 -6.32
N ARG A 63 29.18 27.72 -7.45
CA ARG A 63 28.70 28.15 -8.77
C ARG A 63 28.14 26.97 -9.56
N GLN A 64 27.26 27.27 -10.51
CA GLN A 64 26.80 26.26 -11.48
C GLN A 64 27.99 25.69 -12.28
N GLY A 65 27.87 24.41 -12.61
CA GLY A 65 28.84 23.68 -13.43
C GLY A 65 28.28 23.29 -14.79
N GLY A 66 27.39 24.10 -15.36
CA GLY A 66 26.83 23.84 -16.68
C GLY A 66 27.88 24.00 -17.78
N GLU A 67 27.92 23.09 -18.73
CA GLU A 67 28.80 23.21 -19.90
C GLU A 67 28.16 24.08 -21.00
N ALA A 68 28.98 24.88 -21.68
CA ALA A 68 28.55 25.56 -22.90
C ALA A 68 28.11 24.52 -23.94
N ARG A 69 26.92 24.66 -24.48
CA ARG A 69 26.36 23.70 -25.44
C ARG A 69 25.78 24.38 -26.67
N ALA A 70 26.01 23.78 -27.82
CA ALA A 70 25.34 24.18 -29.05
C ALA A 70 24.05 23.34 -29.21
N VAL A 71 22.91 24.00 -29.25
CA VAL A 71 21.60 23.35 -29.43
C VAL A 71 21.15 23.48 -30.88
N ARG A 72 20.88 22.35 -31.53
CA ARG A 72 20.39 22.32 -32.90
C ARG A 72 18.89 22.64 -32.97
N GLY A 73 18.53 23.62 -33.77
CA GLY A 73 17.17 24.01 -34.08
C GLY A 73 16.65 23.45 -35.40
N PRO A 74 15.66 24.12 -36.00
CA PRO A 74 15.08 23.72 -37.28
C PRO A 74 16.08 23.89 -38.44
N ALA A 75 15.85 23.17 -39.54
CA ALA A 75 16.64 23.36 -40.77
C ALA A 75 16.47 24.80 -41.30
N VAL A 76 17.53 25.38 -41.89
CA VAL A 76 17.56 26.77 -42.36
C VAL A 76 16.37 27.12 -43.25
N ARG A 77 15.99 26.22 -44.16
CA ARG A 77 14.80 26.37 -45.04
C ARG A 77 13.47 26.47 -44.29
N ALA A 78 13.38 25.95 -43.08
CA ALA A 78 12.19 26.04 -42.23
C ALA A 78 12.29 27.23 -41.26
N ALA A 79 13.51 27.66 -40.94
CA ALA A 79 13.80 28.75 -40.01
C ALA A 79 13.70 30.15 -40.64
N PHE A 80 14.06 30.27 -41.92
CA PHE A 80 14.03 31.55 -42.64
C PHE A 80 13.25 31.41 -43.95
N GLY A 81 12.50 32.45 -44.29
CA GLY A 81 11.81 32.56 -45.56
C GLY A 81 12.76 32.87 -46.72
N ASP A 82 12.27 32.82 -48.00
CA ASP A 82 13.06 33.14 -49.20
C ASP A 82 13.57 34.58 -49.20
N ASP A 83 12.98 35.45 -48.41
CA ASP A 83 13.36 36.84 -48.19
C ASP A 83 14.35 37.01 -47.03
N GLY A 84 14.78 35.91 -46.39
CA GLY A 84 15.66 35.92 -45.21
C GLY A 84 14.97 36.29 -43.89
N ALA A 85 13.67 36.52 -43.89
CA ALA A 85 12.92 36.84 -42.67
C ALA A 85 12.73 35.59 -41.78
N PRO A 86 12.80 35.72 -40.43
CA PRO A 86 12.61 34.59 -39.52
C PRO A 86 11.17 34.12 -39.53
N THR A 87 10.98 32.80 -39.66
CA THR A 87 9.67 32.15 -39.61
C THR A 87 9.21 31.92 -38.18
N LYS A 88 7.97 31.47 -38.01
CA LYS A 88 7.45 31.03 -36.71
C LYS A 88 8.30 29.91 -36.08
N ALA A 89 8.99 29.09 -36.89
CA ALA A 89 9.85 28.02 -36.40
C ALA A 89 11.13 28.57 -35.76
N ALA A 90 11.80 29.56 -36.39
CA ALA A 90 12.96 30.23 -35.81
C ALA A 90 12.59 31.00 -34.55
N MET A 91 11.50 31.78 -34.60
CA MET A 91 11.02 32.54 -33.43
C MET A 91 10.60 31.63 -32.26
N GLY A 92 9.96 30.48 -32.56
CA GLY A 92 9.59 29.50 -31.56
C GLY A 92 10.81 28.82 -30.92
N PHE A 93 11.80 28.48 -31.73
CA PHE A 93 13.06 27.90 -31.25
C PHE A 93 13.84 28.90 -30.39
N ALA A 94 14.07 30.13 -30.84
CA ALA A 94 14.76 31.18 -30.07
C ALA A 94 14.06 31.41 -28.71
N ARG A 95 12.73 31.57 -28.72
CA ARG A 95 11.94 31.72 -27.50
C ARG A 95 12.05 30.50 -26.56
N GLY A 96 12.04 29.28 -27.12
CA GLY A 96 12.18 28.03 -26.35
C GLY A 96 13.57 27.89 -25.70
N GLN A 97 14.59 28.55 -26.25
CA GLN A 97 15.95 28.60 -25.72
C GLN A 97 16.26 29.88 -24.92
N GLY A 98 15.31 30.80 -24.80
CA GLY A 98 15.48 32.04 -24.04
C GLY A 98 16.42 33.06 -24.69
N VAL A 99 16.57 33.01 -26.02
CA VAL A 99 17.48 33.88 -26.79
C VAL A 99 16.71 34.69 -27.84
N GLU A 100 17.34 35.75 -28.39
CA GLU A 100 16.81 36.49 -29.52
C GLU A 100 17.08 35.75 -30.83
N VAL A 101 16.24 35.98 -31.86
CA VAL A 101 16.47 35.39 -33.18
C VAL A 101 17.80 35.78 -33.79
N ALA A 102 18.33 36.96 -33.41
CA ALA A 102 19.63 37.44 -33.85
C ALA A 102 20.82 36.62 -33.31
N ASP A 103 20.63 35.88 -32.23
CA ASP A 103 21.66 35.03 -31.63
C ASP A 103 21.73 33.63 -32.31
N LEU A 104 20.83 33.36 -33.24
CA LEU A 104 20.82 32.11 -33.96
C LEU A 104 21.92 32.09 -35.06
N VAL A 105 22.72 31.03 -35.09
CA VAL A 105 23.83 30.84 -36.02
C VAL A 105 23.50 29.69 -36.97
N VAL A 106 23.73 29.88 -38.26
CA VAL A 106 23.59 28.82 -39.27
C VAL A 106 24.88 27.98 -39.29
N ARG A 107 24.72 26.65 -39.14
CA ARG A 107 25.84 25.69 -39.23
C ARG A 107 25.39 24.44 -39.95
N GLU A 108 26.34 23.81 -40.67
CA GLU A 108 26.15 22.47 -41.23
C GLU A 108 26.18 21.41 -40.10
N ASP A 109 25.21 20.51 -40.12
CA ASP A 109 25.19 19.36 -39.20
C ASP A 109 26.14 18.26 -39.72
N PRO A 110 27.20 17.93 -38.97
CA PRO A 110 28.20 16.98 -39.39
C PRO A 110 27.65 15.57 -39.72
N SER A 111 26.48 15.20 -39.15
CA SER A 111 25.85 13.90 -39.35
C SER A 111 25.03 13.82 -40.63
N SER A 112 24.48 14.92 -41.12
CA SER A 112 23.55 14.94 -42.24
C SER A 112 23.99 15.79 -43.44
N GLY A 113 25.05 16.61 -43.31
CA GLY A 113 25.55 17.53 -44.34
C GLY A 113 24.53 18.63 -44.72
N ARG A 114 23.56 18.91 -43.84
CA ARG A 114 22.52 19.93 -44.06
C ARG A 114 22.69 21.10 -43.10
N GLU A 115 22.30 22.30 -43.53
CA GLU A 115 22.33 23.50 -42.71
C GLU A 115 21.13 23.58 -41.77
N PHE A 116 21.44 23.80 -40.50
CA PHE A 116 20.46 24.01 -39.42
C PHE A 116 20.77 25.31 -38.69
N VAL A 117 19.76 25.87 -38.05
CA VAL A 117 19.95 26.95 -37.07
C VAL A 117 20.45 26.33 -35.77
N TRP A 118 21.43 26.96 -35.19
CA TRP A 118 22.03 26.61 -33.90
C TRP A 118 22.01 27.80 -32.98
N VAL A 119 21.97 27.52 -31.69
CA VAL A 119 22.25 28.53 -30.67
C VAL A 119 23.37 28.03 -29.76
N ASP A 120 24.34 28.86 -29.52
CA ASP A 120 25.41 28.62 -28.55
C ASP A 120 24.95 29.17 -27.22
N LEU A 121 24.59 28.26 -26.31
CA LEU A 121 24.28 28.62 -24.94
C LEU A 121 25.60 28.69 -24.17
N ALA A 122 25.82 29.82 -23.49
CA ALA A 122 26.95 29.94 -22.58
C ALA A 122 26.87 28.91 -21.45
N ALA A 123 27.99 28.60 -20.85
CA ALA A 123 27.99 27.79 -19.64
C ALA A 123 27.17 28.50 -18.55
N ASP A 124 26.30 27.72 -17.88
CA ASP A 124 25.63 28.19 -16.67
C ASP A 124 26.69 28.36 -15.57
N ASP A 125 26.91 29.60 -15.11
CA ASP A 125 27.97 29.95 -14.15
C ASP A 125 27.44 30.91 -13.05
N ALA A 126 26.16 30.86 -12.74
CA ALA A 126 25.60 31.67 -11.67
C ALA A 126 26.12 31.25 -10.29
N PRO A 127 26.42 32.19 -9.39
CA PRO A 127 26.80 31.85 -8.02
C PRO A 127 25.61 31.23 -7.26
N LEU A 128 25.90 30.32 -6.32
CA LEU A 128 24.91 29.63 -5.53
C LEU A 128 23.90 30.59 -4.86
N GLU A 129 24.40 31.71 -4.36
CA GLU A 129 23.59 32.71 -3.66
C GLU A 129 22.45 33.28 -4.52
N GLU A 130 22.66 33.41 -5.82
CA GLU A 130 21.65 33.87 -6.77
C GLU A 130 20.62 32.79 -7.09
N LEU A 131 20.95 31.51 -6.87
CA LEU A 131 20.13 30.36 -7.17
C LEU A 131 19.30 29.86 -5.97
N VAL A 132 19.74 30.17 -4.74
CA VAL A 132 19.01 29.78 -3.52
C VAL A 132 17.53 30.18 -3.53
N PRO A 133 17.12 31.36 -4.02
CA PRO A 133 15.71 31.72 -4.13
C PRO A 133 14.91 30.77 -5.02
N ASP A 134 15.48 30.32 -6.14
CA ASP A 134 14.82 29.37 -7.04
C ASP A 134 14.76 27.94 -6.41
N ILE A 135 15.84 27.51 -5.77
CA ILE A 135 15.87 26.25 -5.02
C ILE A 135 14.80 26.26 -3.94
N ALA A 136 14.71 27.32 -3.14
CA ALA A 136 13.71 27.44 -2.07
C ALA A 136 12.28 27.39 -2.61
N ARG A 137 12.01 28.09 -3.73
CA ARG A 137 10.72 28.06 -4.39
C ARG A 137 10.38 26.66 -4.90
N ARG A 138 11.31 25.97 -5.57
CA ARG A 138 11.10 24.60 -6.08
C ARG A 138 10.80 23.61 -4.95
N VAL A 139 11.51 23.69 -3.84
CA VAL A 139 11.24 22.86 -2.66
C VAL A 139 9.86 23.19 -2.08
N LEU A 140 9.56 24.47 -1.82
CA LEU A 140 8.28 24.90 -1.24
C LEU A 140 7.08 24.50 -2.11
N GLU A 141 7.14 24.80 -3.41
CA GLU A 141 6.07 24.53 -4.36
C GLU A 141 6.01 23.07 -4.78
N GLY A 142 7.10 22.31 -4.62
CA GLY A 142 7.17 20.88 -4.92
C GLY A 142 6.50 20.00 -3.88
N LEU A 143 6.45 20.42 -2.61
CA LEU A 143 5.82 19.66 -1.53
C LEU A 143 4.33 19.44 -1.79
N ARG A 144 3.90 18.19 -1.68
CA ARG A 144 2.51 17.76 -1.84
C ARG A 144 2.00 17.18 -0.52
N PHE A 145 0.80 17.63 -0.11
CA PHE A 145 0.15 17.21 1.11
C PHE A 145 -1.27 16.72 0.80
N GLY A 146 -1.71 15.72 1.51
CA GLY A 146 -3.07 15.18 1.37
C GLY A 146 -4.16 16.22 1.61
N LYS A 147 -3.91 17.21 2.51
CA LYS A 147 -4.77 18.37 2.73
C LYS A 147 -3.98 19.66 2.61
N THR A 148 -4.41 20.53 1.72
CA THR A 148 -3.80 21.84 1.49
C THR A 148 -4.85 22.93 1.45
N MET A 149 -4.44 24.15 1.82
CA MET A 149 -5.20 25.38 1.63
C MET A 149 -4.37 26.38 0.80
N ARG A 150 -5.01 27.40 0.27
CA ARG A 150 -4.32 28.51 -0.41
C ARG A 150 -3.93 29.55 0.62
N TRP A 151 -2.67 29.94 0.60
CA TRP A 151 -2.10 30.93 1.50
C TRP A 151 -1.36 32.00 0.72
N GLY A 152 -1.12 33.15 1.37
CA GLY A 152 -0.31 34.23 0.83
C GLY A 152 -1.11 35.36 0.21
N ASP A 153 -0.42 36.19 -0.58
CA ASP A 153 -0.87 37.45 -1.19
C ASP A 153 -1.70 37.31 -2.48
N GLY A 154 -2.28 36.15 -2.71
CA GLY A 154 -3.00 35.85 -3.96
C GLY A 154 -2.14 35.13 -5.01
N THR A 155 -0.86 34.83 -4.75
CA THR A 155 0.02 34.04 -5.63
C THR A 155 -0.44 32.59 -5.80
N GLY A 156 -1.39 32.15 -4.95
CA GLY A 156 -1.99 30.83 -5.04
C GLY A 156 -1.16 29.72 -4.43
N LEU A 157 -0.19 30.03 -3.55
CA LEU A 157 0.58 29.03 -2.81
C LEU A 157 -0.36 28.05 -2.09
N ARG A 158 -0.17 26.77 -2.35
CA ARG A 158 -0.90 25.66 -1.69
C ARG A 158 0.02 24.96 -0.72
N PHE A 159 -0.29 25.05 0.56
CA PHE A 159 0.48 24.44 1.63
C PHE A 159 -0.44 23.88 2.72
N SER A 160 0.05 22.94 3.54
CA SER A 160 -0.79 22.32 4.58
C SER A 160 -1.18 23.34 5.67
N ARG A 161 -0.29 24.24 6.03
CA ARG A 161 -0.50 25.32 7.01
C ARG A 161 0.16 26.64 6.52
N PRO A 162 -0.24 27.81 7.03
CA PRO A 162 0.38 29.10 6.64
C PRO A 162 1.89 29.10 6.86
N VAL A 163 2.65 29.43 5.82
CA VAL A 163 4.09 29.70 5.93
C VAL A 163 4.29 31.05 6.62
N ARG A 164 5.18 31.13 7.59
CA ARG A 164 5.39 32.29 8.46
C ARG A 164 6.76 32.92 8.37
N TRP A 165 7.78 32.11 8.07
CA TRP A 165 9.16 32.59 7.87
C TRP A 165 9.90 31.62 6.97
N ILE A 166 10.99 32.10 6.40
CA ILE A 166 11.95 31.26 5.65
C ILE A 166 13.34 31.63 6.14
N ALA A 167 14.12 30.62 6.58
CA ALA A 167 15.55 30.80 6.78
C ALA A 167 16.31 30.15 5.64
N ALA A 168 17.26 30.88 5.02
CA ALA A 168 18.02 30.38 3.89
C ALA A 168 19.49 30.83 4.00
N LEU A 169 20.40 29.85 4.06
CA LEU A 169 21.83 30.10 4.23
C LEU A 169 22.65 29.24 3.26
N ALA A 170 23.71 29.85 2.74
CA ALA A 170 24.79 29.18 2.03
C ALA A 170 26.09 29.37 2.86
N GLY A 171 26.46 28.31 3.60
CA GLY A 171 27.50 28.39 4.64
C GLY A 171 27.08 29.31 5.79
N ASP A 172 27.82 30.39 5.99
CA ASP A 172 27.54 31.45 6.97
C ASP A 172 26.82 32.67 6.37
N ARG A 173 26.49 32.63 5.08
CA ARG A 173 25.84 33.75 4.38
C ARG A 173 24.33 33.55 4.33
N ALA A 174 23.60 34.45 4.97
CA ALA A 174 22.15 34.51 4.86
C ALA A 174 21.76 35.10 3.46
N ILE A 175 20.80 34.43 2.82
CA ILE A 175 20.29 34.84 1.50
C ILE A 175 18.92 35.47 1.69
N THR A 176 18.79 36.73 1.26
CA THR A 176 17.54 37.49 1.39
C THR A 176 16.76 37.49 0.09
N PHE A 177 15.51 37.07 0.14
CA PHE A 177 14.56 37.06 -0.97
C PHE A 177 13.14 37.00 -0.42
N GLU A 178 12.15 36.89 -1.28
CA GLU A 178 10.76 36.74 -0.92
C GLU A 178 10.09 35.61 -1.74
N VAL A 179 9.32 34.77 -1.09
CA VAL A 179 8.48 33.75 -1.76
C VAL A 179 7.07 33.82 -1.18
N ALA A 180 6.07 33.97 -2.05
CA ALA A 180 4.66 34.03 -1.69
C ALA A 180 4.33 35.04 -0.56
N GLY A 181 4.96 36.20 -0.59
CA GLY A 181 4.79 37.26 0.40
C GLY A 181 5.49 37.01 1.74
N VAL A 182 6.37 35.98 1.81
CA VAL A 182 7.14 35.64 3.01
C VAL A 182 8.62 35.99 2.79
N PRO A 183 9.18 36.89 3.60
CA PRO A 183 10.61 37.25 3.49
C PRO A 183 11.49 36.12 4.03
N ALA A 184 12.60 35.87 3.33
CA ALA A 184 13.64 34.92 3.74
C ALA A 184 14.87 35.69 4.27
N GLY A 185 15.64 35.04 5.15
CA GLY A 185 16.87 35.58 5.71
C GLY A 185 17.55 34.60 6.68
N ALA A 186 18.22 35.11 7.71
CA ALA A 186 18.88 34.27 8.74
C ALA A 186 17.96 33.82 9.89
N TRP A 187 16.74 34.33 9.96
CA TRP A 187 15.91 34.19 11.16
C TRP A 187 15.01 32.98 11.15
N SER A 188 15.13 32.17 12.18
CA SER A 188 14.22 31.11 12.58
C SER A 188 13.48 31.46 13.88
N ARG A 189 12.69 30.52 14.40
CA ARG A 189 11.97 30.66 15.67
C ARG A 189 12.25 29.46 16.56
N GLY A 190 12.56 29.71 17.83
CA GLY A 190 12.64 28.70 18.86
C GLY A 190 11.27 28.16 19.25
N HIS A 191 11.24 27.38 20.31
CA HIS A 191 10.00 26.84 20.88
C HIS A 191 8.99 27.95 21.20
N ARG A 192 7.70 27.69 20.94
CA ARG A 192 6.64 28.71 21.03
C ARG A 192 6.57 29.42 22.40
N PHE A 193 6.82 28.69 23.49
CA PHE A 193 6.73 29.21 24.86
C PHE A 193 8.09 29.37 25.54
N LEU A 194 9.06 28.52 25.20
CA LEU A 194 10.38 28.46 25.88
C LEU A 194 11.46 29.24 25.14
N GLY A 195 11.30 29.46 23.83
CA GLY A 195 12.27 30.14 22.97
C GLY A 195 11.71 31.43 22.35
N GLY A 196 12.58 32.16 21.69
CA GLY A 196 12.27 33.38 20.93
C GLY A 196 12.73 33.28 19.48
N PRO A 197 12.86 34.43 18.78
CA PRO A 197 13.55 34.49 17.50
C PRO A 197 14.99 33.97 17.62
N VAL A 198 15.45 33.21 16.62
CA VAL A 198 16.80 32.63 16.56
C VAL A 198 17.46 33.08 15.26
N GLU A 199 18.56 33.78 15.39
CA GLU A 199 19.40 34.10 14.23
C GLU A 199 20.34 32.92 13.96
N ILE A 200 20.23 32.33 12.78
CA ILE A 200 21.04 31.18 12.38
C ILE A 200 22.36 31.72 11.82
N ALA A 201 23.46 31.46 12.51
CA ALA A 201 24.78 31.98 12.15
C ALA A 201 25.38 31.26 10.93
N SER A 202 25.10 29.96 10.77
CA SER A 202 25.58 29.15 9.66
C SER A 202 24.71 27.91 9.47
N ALA A 203 24.74 27.30 8.29
CA ALA A 203 23.96 26.12 7.97
C ALA A 203 24.28 24.92 8.88
N ASP A 204 25.56 24.70 9.22
CA ASP A 204 26.03 23.64 10.10
C ASP A 204 25.64 23.85 11.56
N SER A 205 25.53 25.10 12.03
CA SER A 205 25.15 25.44 13.42
C SER A 205 23.64 25.35 13.68
N TYR A 206 22.81 25.21 12.66
CA TYR A 206 21.35 25.27 12.71
C TYR A 206 20.73 24.39 13.82
N ARG A 207 21.06 23.10 13.84
CA ARG A 207 20.50 22.17 14.82
C ARG A 207 20.88 22.51 16.26
N ALA A 208 22.13 22.90 16.47
CA ALA A 208 22.64 23.28 17.79
C ALA A 208 21.98 24.58 18.30
N GLN A 209 21.82 25.57 17.43
CA GLN A 209 21.17 26.84 17.78
C GLN A 209 19.67 26.66 18.08
N LEU A 210 18.97 25.84 17.30
CA LEU A 210 17.59 25.50 17.60
C LEU A 210 17.45 24.70 18.92
N ARG A 211 18.35 23.76 19.17
CA ARG A 211 18.37 23.01 20.43
C ARG A 211 18.56 23.94 21.64
N SER A 212 19.43 24.96 21.57
CA SER A 212 19.58 25.96 22.62
C SER A 212 18.34 26.85 22.82
N SER A 213 17.43 26.82 21.84
CA SER A 213 16.15 27.53 21.87
C SER A 213 14.96 26.57 22.01
N PHE A 214 15.20 25.41 22.63
CA PHE A 214 14.22 24.39 22.96
C PHE A 214 13.50 23.79 21.74
N VAL A 215 14.24 23.52 20.67
CA VAL A 215 13.72 22.80 19.50
C VAL A 215 14.70 21.71 19.08
N ILE A 216 14.26 20.47 19.13
CA ILE A 216 14.96 19.35 18.51
C ILE A 216 14.42 19.25 17.07
N ALA A 217 15.14 19.83 16.12
CA ALA A 217 14.72 19.90 14.72
C ALA A 217 14.68 18.50 14.06
N ASP A 218 15.71 17.68 14.37
CA ASP A 218 15.83 16.33 13.84
C ASP A 218 14.77 15.42 14.48
N HIS A 219 13.90 14.87 13.64
CA HIS A 219 12.81 14.00 14.09
C HIS A 219 13.31 12.66 14.64
N GLY A 220 14.46 12.15 14.17
CA GLY A 220 15.10 10.94 14.70
C GLY A 220 15.64 11.16 16.12
N GLU A 221 16.36 12.28 16.35
CA GLU A 221 16.81 12.66 17.70
C GLU A 221 15.63 12.91 18.64
N ARG A 222 14.58 13.55 18.15
CA ARG A 222 13.39 13.83 18.93
C ARG A 222 12.66 12.55 19.33
N ARG A 223 12.56 11.57 18.38
CA ARG A 223 12.04 10.24 18.68
C ARG A 223 12.85 9.53 19.76
N ALA A 224 14.18 9.55 19.64
CA ALA A 224 15.05 8.94 20.65
C ALA A 224 14.86 9.56 22.05
N ALA A 225 14.76 10.89 22.13
CA ALA A 225 14.51 11.60 23.38
C ALA A 225 13.14 11.26 24.01
N ILE A 226 12.10 11.06 23.18
CA ILE A 226 10.78 10.61 23.63
C ILE A 226 10.86 9.20 24.20
N MET A 227 11.49 8.27 23.48
CA MET A 227 11.63 6.88 23.92
C MET A 227 12.40 6.79 25.25
N GLU A 228 13.54 7.46 25.35
CA GLU A 228 14.33 7.53 26.58
C GLU A 228 13.53 8.11 27.75
N GLY A 229 12.77 9.17 27.48
CA GLY A 229 11.91 9.78 28.50
C GLY A 229 10.79 8.86 28.97
N LEU A 230 10.14 8.13 28.05
CA LEU A 230 9.10 7.16 28.38
C LEU A 230 9.66 5.98 29.19
N ASP A 231 10.81 5.45 28.80
CA ASP A 231 11.47 4.34 29.51
C ASP A 231 11.89 4.75 30.93
N ALA A 232 12.45 5.96 31.10
CA ALA A 232 12.82 6.49 32.38
C ALA A 232 11.60 6.71 33.31
N ALA A 233 10.50 7.28 32.76
CA ALA A 233 9.28 7.54 33.50
C ALA A 233 8.57 6.23 33.90
N ALA A 234 8.52 5.25 33.03
CA ALA A 234 7.96 3.93 33.33
C ALA A 234 8.74 3.20 34.41
N THR A 235 10.08 3.22 34.30
CA THR A 235 10.98 2.66 35.34
C THR A 235 10.77 3.34 36.70
N ALA A 236 10.67 4.67 36.72
CA ALA A 236 10.41 5.43 37.96
C ALA A 236 9.04 5.12 38.57
N ALA A 237 8.03 4.78 37.72
CA ALA A 237 6.72 4.34 38.17
C ALA A 237 6.68 2.85 38.58
N GLY A 238 7.76 2.08 38.36
CA GLY A 238 7.84 0.66 38.68
C GLY A 238 7.13 -0.25 37.71
N GLY A 239 6.98 0.19 36.46
CA GLY A 239 6.26 -0.54 35.41
C GLY A 239 6.95 -0.48 34.05
N THR A 240 6.21 -0.93 33.02
CA THR A 240 6.57 -0.83 31.62
C THR A 240 5.45 -0.12 30.85
N TRP A 241 5.79 0.59 29.79
CA TRP A 241 4.80 1.23 28.93
C TRP A 241 4.59 0.46 27.64
N SER A 242 3.46 0.70 26.96
CA SER A 242 3.17 0.11 25.66
C SER A 242 2.54 1.12 24.70
N ASP A 243 2.58 0.82 23.41
CA ASP A 243 1.96 1.61 22.35
C ASP A 243 1.17 0.71 21.39
N PRO A 244 0.09 0.04 21.85
CA PRO A 244 -0.66 -0.88 21.01
C PRO A 244 -1.34 -0.23 19.81
N ALA A 245 -1.55 1.10 19.82
CA ALA A 245 -2.15 1.85 18.72
C ALA A 245 -1.13 2.56 17.80
N GLY A 246 0.19 2.37 18.05
CA GLY A 246 1.25 2.97 17.23
C GLY A 246 1.28 4.50 17.24
N LYS A 247 1.00 5.13 18.39
CA LYS A 247 0.87 6.59 18.50
C LYS A 247 2.18 7.35 18.63
N ILE A 248 3.28 6.66 18.94
CA ILE A 248 4.60 7.30 19.08
C ILE A 248 5.00 8.05 17.81
N GLU A 249 4.80 7.46 16.65
CA GLU A 249 5.14 8.11 15.37
C GLU A 249 4.28 9.38 15.10
N GLU A 250 3.09 9.45 15.66
CA GLU A 250 2.28 10.66 15.62
C GLU A 250 2.82 11.70 16.62
N VAL A 251 3.12 11.28 17.86
CA VAL A 251 3.61 12.14 18.95
C VAL A 251 4.91 12.82 18.59
N VAL A 252 5.87 12.13 17.95
CA VAL A 252 7.13 12.71 17.45
C VAL A 252 6.90 13.96 16.63
N HIS A 253 5.80 14.02 15.88
CA HIS A 253 5.45 15.14 15.00
C HIS A 253 4.49 16.16 15.64
N LEU A 254 4.19 16.02 16.95
CA LEU A 254 3.36 16.98 17.68
C LEU A 254 4.16 17.86 18.65
N VAL A 255 5.41 17.52 18.93
CA VAL A 255 6.26 18.21 19.89
C VAL A 255 7.56 18.71 19.26
N GLU A 256 8.10 19.82 19.75
CA GLU A 256 9.42 20.35 19.36
C GLU A 256 10.47 20.10 20.48
N TRP A 257 10.01 20.11 21.74
CA TRP A 257 10.83 19.86 22.93
C TRP A 257 10.09 18.92 23.88
N PRO A 258 10.26 17.60 23.71
CA PRO A 258 9.50 16.62 24.47
C PRO A 258 9.90 16.61 25.95
N SER A 259 8.91 16.57 26.82
CA SER A 259 9.04 16.19 28.22
C SER A 259 7.99 15.16 28.59
N VAL A 260 8.40 14.07 29.23
CA VAL A 260 7.47 13.02 29.64
C VAL A 260 6.91 13.33 31.00
N ILE A 261 5.60 13.23 31.16
CA ILE A 261 4.87 13.38 32.40
C ILE A 261 4.15 12.10 32.77
N THR A 262 3.95 11.84 34.05
CA THR A 262 3.17 10.72 34.56
C THR A 262 1.92 11.26 35.23
N GLY A 263 0.74 10.84 34.71
CA GLY A 263 -0.57 11.15 35.28
C GLY A 263 -1.22 9.92 35.87
N ARG A 264 -2.29 10.11 36.65
CA ARG A 264 -3.07 9.07 37.31
C ARG A 264 -4.41 8.86 36.68
N ILE A 265 -4.89 7.62 36.69
CA ILE A 265 -6.26 7.26 36.37
C ILE A 265 -7.04 7.23 37.69
N ALA A 266 -8.18 7.92 37.74
CA ALA A 266 -9.01 7.92 38.94
C ALA A 266 -9.58 6.51 39.19
N GLU A 267 -9.57 6.08 40.47
CA GLU A 267 -9.95 4.72 40.89
C GLU A 267 -11.35 4.30 40.41
N GLN A 268 -12.27 5.24 40.33
CA GLN A 268 -13.65 5.01 39.88
C GLN A 268 -13.71 4.43 38.44
N HIS A 269 -12.73 4.67 37.59
CA HIS A 269 -12.71 4.20 36.21
C HIS A 269 -12.05 2.82 36.05
N LEU A 270 -11.36 2.32 37.05
CA LEU A 270 -10.65 1.04 36.99
C LEU A 270 -11.58 -0.18 36.90
N SER A 271 -12.89 0.03 37.08
CA SER A 271 -13.92 -0.99 36.83
C SER A 271 -14.21 -1.20 35.35
N LEU A 272 -13.83 -0.26 34.49
CA LEU A 272 -13.96 -0.41 33.04
C LEU A 272 -13.02 -1.49 32.50
N PRO A 273 -13.39 -2.18 31.42
CA PRO A 273 -12.48 -3.09 30.74
C PRO A 273 -11.19 -2.39 30.33
N GLU A 274 -10.04 -3.04 30.52
CA GLU A 274 -8.72 -2.48 30.20
C GLU A 274 -8.66 -1.93 28.77
N ARG A 275 -9.23 -2.66 27.80
CA ARG A 275 -9.28 -2.23 26.38
C ARG A 275 -9.98 -0.88 26.20
N VAL A 276 -11.03 -0.60 26.99
CA VAL A 276 -11.73 0.69 26.96
C VAL A 276 -10.84 1.79 27.50
N LEU A 277 -10.17 1.55 28.65
CA LEU A 277 -9.24 2.50 29.25
C LEU A 277 -8.08 2.83 28.29
N VAL A 278 -7.46 1.81 27.72
CA VAL A 278 -6.34 1.97 26.77
C VAL A 278 -6.78 2.71 25.51
N THR A 279 -7.96 2.40 24.96
CA THR A 279 -8.49 3.08 23.78
C THR A 279 -8.76 4.55 24.05
N ALA A 280 -9.40 4.89 25.16
CA ALA A 280 -9.65 6.28 25.55
C ALA A 280 -8.33 7.08 25.74
N MET A 281 -7.31 6.47 26.34
CA MET A 281 -5.99 7.07 26.49
C MET A 281 -5.31 7.30 25.15
N GLN A 282 -5.26 6.31 24.28
CA GLN A 282 -4.45 6.36 23.06
C GLN A 282 -5.13 7.05 21.88
N SER A 283 -6.39 6.73 21.59
CA SER A 283 -7.06 7.22 20.37
C SER A 283 -7.27 8.73 20.39
N HIS A 284 -7.60 9.28 21.54
CA HIS A 284 -7.92 10.71 21.66
C HIS A 284 -6.78 11.53 22.26
N GLN A 285 -6.08 11.00 23.26
CA GLN A 285 -5.08 11.76 24.03
C GLN A 285 -3.63 11.39 23.71
N ARG A 286 -3.39 10.25 23.03
CA ARG A 286 -2.04 9.73 22.74
C ARG A 286 -1.21 9.49 23.98
N TYR A 287 -1.89 9.11 25.07
CA TYR A 287 -1.22 8.71 26.32
C TYR A 287 -0.80 7.24 26.22
N MET A 288 0.32 6.91 26.83
CA MET A 288 0.88 5.56 26.86
C MET A 288 0.44 4.86 28.15
N PRO A 289 -0.25 3.70 28.07
CA PRO A 289 -0.60 2.92 29.24
C PRO A 289 0.64 2.36 29.90
N LEU A 290 0.59 2.27 31.25
CA LEU A 290 1.60 1.63 32.08
C LEU A 290 1.10 0.28 32.56
N HIS A 291 1.98 -0.72 32.54
CA HIS A 291 1.69 -2.07 33.00
C HIS A 291 2.67 -2.47 34.09
N ASP A 292 2.19 -3.20 35.08
CA ASP A 292 3.02 -3.78 36.12
C ASP A 292 3.84 -4.99 35.63
N ALA A 293 4.65 -5.58 36.51
CA ALA A 293 5.46 -6.76 36.20
C ALA A 293 4.64 -8.02 35.85
N GLY A 294 3.36 -8.06 36.22
CA GLY A 294 2.40 -9.12 35.86
C GLY A 294 1.68 -8.88 34.54
N GLY A 295 1.91 -7.71 33.91
CA GLY A 295 1.25 -7.30 32.67
C GLY A 295 -0.11 -6.63 32.88
N GLY A 296 -0.54 -6.40 34.13
CA GLY A 296 -1.79 -5.71 34.45
C GLY A 296 -1.66 -4.20 34.26
N LEU A 297 -2.73 -3.53 33.83
CA LEU A 297 -2.76 -2.08 33.67
C LEU A 297 -2.64 -1.39 35.03
N MET A 298 -1.64 -0.51 35.14
CA MET A 298 -1.47 0.33 36.33
C MET A 298 -2.45 1.52 36.29
N PRO A 299 -2.85 2.07 37.48
CA PRO A 299 -3.72 3.26 37.56
C PRO A 299 -2.96 4.54 37.20
N ALA A 300 -2.18 4.50 36.14
CA ALA A 300 -1.33 5.61 35.72
C ALA A 300 -1.10 5.55 34.19
N PHE A 301 -0.75 6.69 33.62
CA PHE A 301 -0.41 6.83 32.21
C PHE A 301 0.81 7.72 32.01
N LEU A 302 1.48 7.60 30.88
CA LEU A 302 2.52 8.53 30.45
C LEU A 302 2.00 9.40 29.31
N ALA A 303 2.38 10.67 29.32
CA ALA A 303 2.10 11.59 28.22
C ALA A 303 3.36 12.37 27.85
N VAL A 304 3.50 12.66 26.54
CA VAL A 304 4.60 13.47 26.02
C VAL A 304 4.10 14.91 25.87
N SER A 305 4.60 15.79 26.70
CA SER A 305 4.27 17.21 26.71
C SER A 305 5.23 18.01 25.81
N ASN A 306 4.70 19.03 25.16
CA ASN A 306 5.46 20.10 24.49
C ASN A 306 5.38 21.42 25.31
N GLY A 307 5.01 21.35 26.58
CA GLY A 307 4.87 22.49 27.46
C GLY A 307 6.15 22.84 28.22
N ASP A 308 6.05 23.84 29.08
CA ASP A 308 7.14 24.22 29.97
C ASP A 308 7.32 23.14 31.06
N PRO A 309 8.49 22.47 31.17
CA PRO A 309 8.75 21.49 32.21
C PRO A 309 8.62 22.09 33.64
N ALA A 310 8.84 23.40 33.80
CA ALA A 310 8.66 24.06 35.11
C ALA A 310 7.17 24.11 35.55
N ALA A 311 6.24 23.95 34.60
CA ALA A 311 4.80 23.89 34.86
C ALA A 311 4.25 22.44 34.87
N ALA A 312 5.12 21.43 35.02
CA ALA A 312 4.75 20.00 34.90
C ALA A 312 3.54 19.64 35.78
N ASP A 313 3.46 20.09 37.03
CA ASP A 313 2.34 19.79 37.93
C ASP A 313 0.98 20.32 37.42
N ILE A 314 0.99 21.48 36.74
CA ILE A 314 -0.22 22.06 36.14
C ILE A 314 -0.59 21.26 34.90
N ILE A 315 0.39 20.90 34.09
CA ILE A 315 0.20 20.11 32.87
C ILE A 315 -0.33 18.72 33.20
N VAL A 316 0.23 18.06 34.24
CA VAL A 316 -0.26 16.75 34.72
C VAL A 316 -1.72 16.83 35.13
N ARG A 317 -2.09 17.78 35.99
CA ARG A 317 -3.50 17.95 36.42
C ARG A 317 -4.42 18.18 35.27
N GLY A 318 -4.05 19.04 34.30
CA GLY A 318 -4.87 19.29 33.11
C GLY A 318 -5.05 18.04 32.24
N ASN A 319 -4.03 17.18 32.13
CA ASN A 319 -4.13 15.91 31.41
C ASN A 319 -4.99 14.89 32.19
N GLU A 320 -4.87 14.84 33.51
CA GLU A 320 -5.72 14.00 34.38
C GLU A 320 -7.20 14.41 34.26
N ASP A 321 -7.50 15.71 34.32
CA ASP A 321 -8.88 16.25 34.17
C ASP A 321 -9.49 15.90 32.80
N VAL A 322 -8.70 16.01 31.72
CA VAL A 322 -9.15 15.66 30.37
C VAL A 322 -9.40 14.15 30.25
N LEU A 323 -8.53 13.33 30.82
CA LEU A 323 -8.72 11.89 30.78
C LEU A 323 -9.92 11.48 31.64
N ASP A 324 -10.08 12.05 32.83
CA ASP A 324 -11.21 11.78 33.71
C ASP A 324 -12.55 12.05 33.01
N ALA A 325 -12.69 13.21 32.35
CA ALA A 325 -13.90 13.53 31.59
C ALA A 325 -14.17 12.50 30.48
N ARG A 326 -13.14 12.08 29.75
CA ARG A 326 -13.26 11.05 28.68
C ARG A 326 -13.66 9.69 29.22
N LEU A 327 -13.08 9.31 30.37
CA LEU A 327 -13.40 8.04 31.01
C LEU A 327 -14.81 8.06 31.65
N GLN A 328 -15.31 9.20 32.11
CA GLN A 328 -16.70 9.37 32.55
C GLN A 328 -17.67 9.14 31.38
N ASP A 329 -17.39 9.72 30.20
CA ASP A 329 -18.21 9.50 29.00
C ASP A 329 -18.18 8.02 28.60
N ALA A 330 -17.00 7.39 28.61
CA ALA A 330 -16.84 5.98 28.28
C ALA A 330 -17.60 5.08 29.29
N ALA A 331 -17.51 5.37 30.59
CA ALA A 331 -18.21 4.63 31.65
C ALA A 331 -19.72 4.73 31.47
N PHE A 332 -20.23 5.93 31.24
CA PHE A 332 -21.66 6.15 30.98
C PHE A 332 -22.15 5.36 29.76
N SER A 333 -21.41 5.40 28.66
CA SER A 333 -21.74 4.69 27.43
C SER A 333 -21.71 3.17 27.64
N TYR A 334 -20.65 2.67 28.30
CA TYR A 334 -20.48 1.27 28.62
C TYR A 334 -21.60 0.73 29.53
N GLU A 335 -21.94 1.44 30.61
CA GLU A 335 -23.00 1.02 31.56
C GLU A 335 -24.37 0.97 30.86
N ARG A 336 -24.65 1.92 29.99
CA ARG A 336 -25.89 1.93 29.21
C ARG A 336 -25.98 0.79 28.22
N ASP A 337 -24.89 0.45 27.54
CA ASP A 337 -24.85 -0.65 26.61
C ASP A 337 -24.99 -2.00 27.32
N VAL A 338 -24.31 -2.16 28.47
CA VAL A 338 -24.47 -3.37 29.32
C VAL A 338 -25.90 -3.50 29.83
N ALA A 339 -26.54 -2.40 30.26
CA ALA A 339 -27.92 -2.42 30.73
C ALA A 339 -28.93 -2.70 29.60
N ALA A 340 -28.65 -2.27 28.37
CA ALA A 340 -29.48 -2.58 27.20
C ALA A 340 -29.38 -4.06 26.81
N GLY A 341 -28.18 -4.63 26.87
CA GLY A 341 -27.91 -6.01 26.47
C GLY A 341 -27.85 -6.20 24.95
N LEU A 342 -27.28 -7.35 24.53
CA LEU A 342 -27.00 -7.63 23.11
C LEU A 342 -28.26 -7.65 22.23
N ASP A 343 -29.39 -8.15 22.72
CA ASP A 343 -30.62 -8.25 21.94
C ASP A 343 -31.16 -6.86 21.56
N GLU A 344 -31.09 -5.89 22.47
CA GLU A 344 -31.50 -4.51 22.16
C GLU A 344 -30.50 -3.84 21.21
N LEU A 345 -29.19 -4.07 21.41
CA LEU A 345 -28.15 -3.53 20.51
C LEU A 345 -28.30 -4.09 19.09
N ASP A 346 -28.52 -5.40 18.97
CA ASP A 346 -28.81 -6.06 17.68
C ASP A 346 -30.08 -5.52 17.03
N GLY A 347 -31.14 -5.31 17.82
CA GLY A 347 -32.39 -4.72 17.34
C GLY A 347 -32.26 -3.34 16.69
N ARG A 348 -31.21 -2.56 17.03
CA ARG A 348 -30.91 -1.26 16.44
C ARG A 348 -30.30 -1.34 15.04
N LEU A 349 -29.74 -2.50 14.64
CA LEU A 349 -29.04 -2.67 13.36
C LEU A 349 -29.93 -2.42 12.13
N GLY A 350 -31.25 -2.66 12.25
CA GLY A 350 -32.22 -2.37 11.19
C GLY A 350 -32.38 -0.89 10.86
N ALA A 351 -32.01 0.01 11.78
CA ALA A 351 -32.03 1.44 11.56
C ALA A 351 -30.67 2.00 11.06
N ILE A 352 -29.61 1.21 11.08
CA ILE A 352 -28.27 1.63 10.67
C ILE A 352 -28.03 1.21 9.23
N VAL A 353 -27.89 2.18 8.33
CA VAL A 353 -27.59 1.93 6.92
C VAL A 353 -26.15 1.47 6.79
N PHE A 354 -25.97 0.23 6.29
CA PHE A 354 -24.64 -0.25 5.90
C PHE A 354 -24.17 0.43 4.61
N HIS A 355 -25.01 0.37 3.58
CA HIS A 355 -24.78 1.06 2.33
C HIS A 355 -26.13 1.33 1.65
N ALA A 356 -26.31 2.52 1.03
CA ALA A 356 -27.59 2.93 0.45
C ALA A 356 -28.18 1.91 -0.56
N ARG A 357 -27.35 1.16 -1.26
CA ARG A 357 -27.74 0.15 -2.25
C ARG A 357 -27.71 -1.28 -1.73
N LEU A 358 -27.03 -1.56 -0.61
CA LEU A 358 -26.83 -2.91 -0.06
C LEU A 358 -27.62 -3.17 1.22
N GLY A 359 -28.39 -2.19 1.68
CA GLY A 359 -29.28 -2.31 2.84
C GLY A 359 -28.64 -1.89 4.16
N THR A 360 -29.20 -2.43 5.25
CA THR A 360 -28.87 -2.10 6.64
C THR A 360 -27.81 -3.04 7.21
N LEU A 361 -27.31 -2.75 8.42
CA LEU A 361 -26.45 -3.67 9.15
C LEU A 361 -27.19 -4.97 9.57
N ALA A 362 -28.50 -4.92 9.78
CA ALA A 362 -29.29 -6.14 10.00
C ALA A 362 -29.30 -7.05 8.76
N ASP A 363 -29.49 -6.47 7.56
CA ASP A 363 -29.39 -7.21 6.32
C ASP A 363 -28.01 -7.84 6.14
N LYS A 364 -26.93 -7.08 6.47
CA LYS A 364 -25.56 -7.57 6.44
C LYS A 364 -25.33 -8.71 7.44
N ARG A 365 -25.78 -8.58 8.69
CA ARG A 365 -25.71 -9.64 9.71
C ARG A 365 -26.32 -10.95 9.19
N ASP A 366 -27.51 -10.88 8.60
CA ASP A 366 -28.21 -12.06 8.08
C ASP A 366 -27.42 -12.72 6.92
N ARG A 367 -26.75 -11.93 6.08
CA ARG A 367 -25.84 -12.43 5.05
C ARG A 367 -24.58 -13.09 5.64
N LEU A 368 -24.06 -12.55 6.74
CA LEU A 368 -22.88 -13.12 7.41
C LEU A 368 -23.18 -14.46 8.07
N ILE A 369 -24.35 -14.62 8.69
CA ILE A 369 -24.78 -15.91 9.26
C ILE A 369 -24.78 -17.01 8.18
N ALA A 370 -25.43 -16.74 7.06
CA ALA A 370 -25.47 -17.69 5.94
C ALA A 370 -24.07 -17.90 5.32
N GLY A 371 -23.29 -16.81 5.15
CA GLY A 371 -21.95 -16.87 4.60
C GLY A 371 -20.98 -17.68 5.43
N ALA A 372 -21.02 -17.55 6.76
CA ALA A 372 -20.18 -18.35 7.66
C ALA A 372 -20.50 -19.85 7.58
N ALA A 373 -21.79 -20.20 7.50
CA ALA A 373 -22.22 -21.58 7.35
C ALA A 373 -21.76 -22.20 6.01
N GLU A 374 -21.99 -21.49 4.91
CA GLU A 374 -21.60 -21.93 3.55
C GLU A 374 -20.08 -22.07 3.42
N LEU A 375 -19.34 -21.08 3.94
CA LEU A 375 -17.87 -21.12 3.94
C LEU A 375 -17.36 -22.31 4.76
N GLY A 376 -17.97 -22.57 5.93
CA GLY A 376 -17.64 -23.73 6.76
C GLY A 376 -17.80 -25.05 5.99
N GLN A 377 -18.86 -25.18 5.20
CA GLN A 377 -19.06 -26.35 4.33
C GLN A 377 -18.00 -26.41 3.21
N ALA A 378 -17.70 -25.29 2.56
CA ALA A 378 -16.74 -25.23 1.46
C ALA A 378 -15.32 -25.62 1.90
N VAL A 379 -14.92 -25.27 3.12
CA VAL A 379 -13.59 -25.60 3.67
C VAL A 379 -13.56 -26.89 4.50
N GLY A 380 -14.68 -27.59 4.63
CA GLY A 380 -14.77 -28.84 5.40
C GLY A 380 -14.59 -28.65 6.90
N ALA A 381 -15.02 -27.51 7.46
CA ALA A 381 -14.96 -27.25 8.90
C ALA A 381 -15.87 -28.19 9.71
N GLY A 382 -15.47 -28.47 10.94
CA GLY A 382 -16.26 -29.32 11.84
C GLY A 382 -17.62 -28.70 12.22
N PRO A 383 -18.66 -29.51 12.47
CA PRO A 383 -19.99 -28.98 12.79
C PRO A 383 -20.00 -28.00 13.97
N THR A 384 -19.22 -28.26 15.01
CA THR A 384 -19.10 -27.39 16.19
C THR A 384 -18.50 -26.03 15.85
N ASP A 385 -17.51 -25.99 14.93
CA ASP A 385 -16.91 -24.74 14.49
C ASP A 385 -17.88 -23.92 13.65
N VAL A 386 -18.65 -24.58 12.78
CA VAL A 386 -19.69 -23.94 11.96
C VAL A 386 -20.81 -23.38 12.85
N GLU A 387 -21.25 -24.13 13.86
CA GLU A 387 -22.25 -23.67 14.84
C GLU A 387 -21.74 -22.44 15.61
N ALA A 388 -20.50 -22.48 16.11
CA ALA A 388 -19.89 -21.33 16.78
C ALA A 388 -19.72 -20.11 15.85
N ALA A 389 -19.33 -20.34 14.59
CA ALA A 389 -19.18 -19.27 13.60
C ALA A 389 -20.53 -18.61 13.25
N THR A 390 -21.58 -19.40 13.07
CA THR A 390 -22.93 -18.86 12.78
C THR A 390 -23.51 -18.11 13.97
N ALA A 391 -23.31 -18.62 15.19
CA ALA A 391 -23.70 -17.91 16.41
C ALA A 391 -22.90 -16.60 16.58
N ALA A 392 -21.61 -16.64 16.31
CA ALA A 392 -20.78 -15.44 16.32
C ALA A 392 -21.20 -14.42 15.26
N ALA A 393 -21.48 -14.86 14.02
CA ALA A 393 -21.95 -13.99 12.94
C ALA A 393 -23.28 -13.28 13.29
N ALA A 394 -24.17 -13.95 14.02
CA ALA A 394 -25.43 -13.38 14.48
C ALA A 394 -25.23 -12.20 15.44
N LEU A 395 -24.15 -12.19 16.21
CA LEU A 395 -23.85 -11.16 17.21
C LEU A 395 -22.74 -10.18 16.75
N ALA A 396 -22.04 -10.51 15.69
CA ALA A 396 -20.79 -9.84 15.27
C ALA A 396 -20.95 -8.34 14.99
N LYS A 397 -22.17 -7.89 14.64
CA LYS A 397 -22.45 -6.47 14.35
C LYS A 397 -23.23 -5.76 15.45
N ALA A 398 -23.62 -6.46 16.52
CA ALA A 398 -24.45 -5.88 17.59
C ALA A 398 -23.83 -4.64 18.23
N ASP A 399 -22.50 -4.59 18.34
CA ASP A 399 -21.79 -3.43 18.87
C ASP A 399 -21.85 -2.16 18.00
N GLN A 400 -22.23 -2.26 16.73
CA GLN A 400 -22.52 -1.09 15.91
C GLN A 400 -23.77 -0.35 16.36
N GLY A 401 -24.67 -1.02 17.12
CA GLY A 401 -25.79 -0.43 17.84
C GLY A 401 -25.44 0.14 19.21
N ALA A 402 -24.18 -0.04 19.67
CA ALA A 402 -23.70 0.40 20.97
C ALA A 402 -23.30 1.89 20.98
N ILE A 403 -23.58 2.56 22.09
CA ILE A 403 -23.18 3.96 22.31
C ILE A 403 -21.66 4.05 22.42
N LEU A 404 -21.04 3.09 23.11
CA LEU A 404 -19.61 3.03 23.29
C LEU A 404 -18.84 2.97 21.96
N VAL A 405 -19.30 2.16 21.00
CA VAL A 405 -18.65 2.04 19.69
C VAL A 405 -18.92 3.26 18.79
N ALA A 406 -20.07 3.92 18.95
CA ALA A 406 -20.34 5.19 18.27
C ALA A 406 -19.36 6.30 18.70
N GLU A 407 -18.88 6.26 19.94
CA GLU A 407 -17.89 7.20 20.49
C GLU A 407 -16.45 6.75 20.26
N PHE A 408 -16.19 5.45 20.43
CA PHE A 408 -14.87 4.81 20.28
C PHE A 408 -14.94 3.71 19.21
N SER A 409 -14.89 4.11 17.96
CA SER A 409 -15.00 3.19 16.82
C SER A 409 -13.95 2.07 16.80
N GLU A 410 -12.81 2.29 17.45
CA GLU A 410 -11.73 1.31 17.59
C GLU A 410 -12.08 0.13 18.50
N LEU A 411 -13.20 0.24 19.25
CA LEU A 411 -13.71 -0.85 20.10
C LEU A 411 -14.65 -1.80 19.35
N GLN A 412 -14.91 -1.57 18.06
CA GLN A 412 -15.71 -2.50 17.25
C GLN A 412 -15.09 -3.91 17.28
N GLY A 413 -15.93 -4.92 17.33
CA GLY A 413 -15.52 -6.32 17.50
C GLY A 413 -15.20 -6.66 18.94
N PHE A 414 -14.38 -5.88 19.63
CA PHE A 414 -14.11 -6.05 21.07
C PHE A 414 -15.39 -5.87 21.90
N ALA A 415 -16.15 -4.79 21.67
CA ALA A 415 -17.35 -4.50 22.46
C ALA A 415 -18.39 -5.62 22.32
N ALA A 416 -18.70 -6.09 21.10
CA ALA A 416 -19.60 -7.20 20.89
C ALA A 416 -19.12 -8.49 21.56
N SER A 417 -17.83 -8.81 21.45
CA SER A 417 -17.23 -9.97 22.11
C SER A 417 -17.34 -9.88 23.64
N HIS A 418 -17.04 -8.71 24.19
CA HIS A 418 -17.10 -8.46 25.63
C HIS A 418 -18.54 -8.57 26.16
N TYR A 419 -19.50 -7.94 25.48
CA TYR A 419 -20.92 -8.04 25.85
C TYR A 419 -21.48 -9.45 25.70
N ALA A 420 -21.01 -10.21 24.69
CA ALA A 420 -21.34 -11.61 24.54
C ALA A 420 -20.82 -12.46 25.73
N ALA A 421 -19.60 -12.17 26.20
CA ALA A 421 -19.05 -12.84 27.37
C ALA A 421 -19.82 -12.50 28.65
N LEU A 422 -20.27 -11.24 28.83
CA LEU A 422 -21.14 -10.85 29.95
C LEU A 422 -22.53 -11.49 29.90
N ALA A 423 -22.99 -11.89 28.72
CA ALA A 423 -24.25 -12.60 28.50
C ALA A 423 -24.07 -14.14 28.51
N ASP A 424 -22.96 -14.64 29.04
CA ASP A 424 -22.63 -16.07 29.18
C ASP A 424 -22.60 -16.86 27.86
N HIS A 425 -22.32 -16.20 26.72
CA HIS A 425 -22.08 -16.90 25.46
C HIS A 425 -20.80 -17.74 25.52
N PRO A 426 -20.74 -18.88 24.78
CA PRO A 426 -19.54 -19.72 24.73
C PRO A 426 -18.28 -18.96 24.33
N ALA A 427 -17.14 -19.28 24.97
CA ALA A 427 -15.86 -18.60 24.69
C ALA A 427 -15.47 -18.65 23.20
N ALA A 428 -15.76 -19.75 22.50
CA ALA A 428 -15.50 -19.87 21.05
C ALA A 428 -16.30 -18.83 20.23
N VAL A 429 -17.54 -18.54 20.63
CA VAL A 429 -18.38 -17.50 20.00
C VAL A 429 -17.79 -16.11 20.27
N CYS A 430 -17.45 -15.81 21.53
CA CYS A 430 -16.85 -14.52 21.91
C CYS A 430 -15.53 -14.27 21.16
N THR A 431 -14.66 -15.29 21.10
CA THR A 431 -13.39 -15.21 20.36
C THR A 431 -13.64 -14.94 18.87
N ALA A 432 -14.57 -15.65 18.24
CA ALA A 432 -14.89 -15.46 16.83
C ALA A 432 -15.43 -14.05 16.53
N ILE A 433 -16.22 -13.48 17.44
CA ILE A 433 -16.69 -12.10 17.34
C ILE A 433 -15.50 -11.13 17.38
N ALA A 434 -14.54 -11.32 18.30
CA ALA A 434 -13.36 -10.47 18.40
C ALA A 434 -12.47 -10.55 17.16
N GLU A 435 -12.44 -11.70 16.49
CA GLU A 435 -11.60 -11.96 15.32
C GLU A 435 -12.23 -11.57 13.97
N GLN A 436 -13.50 -11.14 13.95
CA GLN A 436 -14.29 -10.93 12.72
C GLN A 436 -13.65 -9.99 11.69
N TYR A 437 -12.83 -9.05 12.11
CA TYR A 437 -12.20 -8.08 11.21
C TYR A 437 -10.77 -8.48 10.81
N LEU A 438 -10.18 -9.47 11.48
CA LEU A 438 -8.81 -9.90 11.20
C LEU A 438 -8.66 -10.55 9.81
N PRO A 439 -7.52 -10.38 9.15
CA PRO A 439 -6.49 -9.37 9.43
C PRO A 439 -6.95 -7.97 8.98
N GLU A 440 -6.63 -6.95 9.78
CA GLU A 440 -7.01 -5.55 9.50
C GLU A 440 -5.98 -4.81 8.64
N GLY A 441 -4.79 -5.36 8.49
CA GLY A 441 -3.70 -4.77 7.73
C GLY A 441 -2.58 -5.77 7.44
N PRO A 442 -1.50 -5.35 6.76
CA PRO A 442 -0.39 -6.24 6.39
C PRO A 442 0.25 -6.93 7.60
N ASP A 443 0.47 -6.19 8.68
CA ASP A 443 1.14 -6.67 9.89
C ASP A 443 0.17 -7.25 10.94
N SER A 444 -1.15 -7.19 10.66
CA SER A 444 -2.18 -7.74 11.55
C SER A 444 -2.16 -9.28 11.51
N PRO A 445 -2.33 -9.98 12.66
CA PRO A 445 -2.45 -11.43 12.66
C PRO A 445 -3.70 -11.88 11.90
N VAL A 446 -3.69 -13.13 11.44
CA VAL A 446 -4.90 -13.81 10.96
C VAL A 446 -5.72 -14.31 12.16
N PRO A 447 -7.03 -14.61 12.00
CA PRO A 447 -7.83 -15.21 13.06
C PRO A 447 -7.19 -16.50 13.58
N ALA A 448 -7.05 -16.65 14.90
CA ALA A 448 -6.45 -17.85 15.49
C ALA A 448 -7.44 -19.03 15.57
N SER A 449 -8.74 -18.73 15.79
CA SER A 449 -9.78 -19.75 15.88
C SER A 449 -10.36 -20.10 14.50
N MET A 450 -10.87 -21.33 14.35
CA MET A 450 -11.60 -21.74 13.12
C MET A 450 -12.90 -20.93 12.97
N PRO A 451 -13.75 -20.80 14.01
CA PRO A 451 -14.95 -19.97 13.90
C PRO A 451 -14.64 -18.51 13.54
N GLY A 452 -13.59 -17.91 14.11
CA GLY A 452 -13.15 -16.57 13.79
C GLY A 452 -12.71 -16.41 12.33
N ALA A 453 -11.96 -17.38 11.80
CA ALA A 453 -11.56 -17.40 10.41
C ALA A 453 -12.77 -17.48 9.44
N LEU A 454 -13.78 -18.27 9.78
CA LEU A 454 -15.02 -18.36 9.00
C LEU A 454 -15.78 -17.03 8.99
N VAL A 455 -15.97 -16.40 10.15
CA VAL A 455 -16.66 -15.10 10.24
C VAL A 455 -15.88 -14.01 9.52
N ALA A 456 -14.57 -13.93 9.73
CA ALA A 456 -13.71 -12.94 9.10
C ALA A 456 -13.68 -13.06 7.57
N CYS A 457 -13.68 -14.28 7.04
CA CYS A 457 -13.77 -14.49 5.60
C CYS A 457 -15.17 -14.20 5.05
N ALA A 458 -16.24 -14.57 5.78
CA ALA A 458 -17.61 -14.22 5.40
C ALA A 458 -17.80 -12.70 5.30
N GLU A 459 -17.26 -11.93 6.27
CA GLU A 459 -17.26 -10.46 6.25
C GLU A 459 -16.56 -9.90 4.99
N LYS A 460 -15.38 -10.44 4.65
CA LYS A 460 -14.60 -10.00 3.49
C LYS A 460 -15.28 -10.35 2.17
N VAL A 461 -15.85 -11.55 2.09
CA VAL A 461 -16.61 -12.03 0.91
C VAL A 461 -17.86 -11.17 0.68
N ASP A 462 -18.62 -10.84 1.74
CA ASP A 462 -19.80 -9.98 1.64
C ASP A 462 -19.44 -8.57 1.15
N ASN A 463 -18.38 -7.97 1.71
CA ASN A 463 -17.90 -6.66 1.29
C ASN A 463 -17.45 -6.65 -0.18
N LEU A 464 -16.69 -7.65 -0.60
CA LEU A 464 -16.19 -7.77 -1.97
C LEU A 464 -17.34 -7.97 -2.95
N ALA A 465 -18.21 -8.95 -2.70
CA ALA A 465 -19.36 -9.22 -3.56
C ALA A 465 -20.28 -7.99 -3.69
N GLY A 466 -20.59 -7.35 -2.56
CA GLY A 466 -21.45 -6.16 -2.55
C GLY A 466 -20.88 -5.00 -3.35
N ALA A 467 -19.62 -4.64 -3.12
CA ALA A 467 -18.99 -3.51 -3.79
C ALA A 467 -18.86 -3.71 -5.31
N PHE A 468 -18.48 -4.90 -5.75
CA PHE A 468 -18.35 -5.19 -7.18
C PHE A 468 -19.69 -5.25 -7.90
N LEU A 469 -20.75 -5.77 -7.27
CA LEU A 469 -22.09 -5.76 -7.83
C LEU A 469 -22.69 -4.35 -7.98
N ILE A 470 -22.25 -3.38 -7.19
CA ILE A 470 -22.70 -1.99 -7.32
C ILE A 470 -21.72 -1.09 -8.08
N ASP A 471 -20.68 -1.67 -8.72
CA ASP A 471 -19.64 -0.99 -9.50
C ASP A 471 -18.78 0.01 -8.68
N GLU A 472 -18.57 -0.28 -7.39
CA GLU A 472 -17.67 0.53 -6.54
C GLU A 472 -16.30 -0.11 -6.39
N ILE A 473 -15.62 -0.29 -7.53
CA ILE A 473 -14.33 -0.95 -7.65
C ILE A 473 -13.19 0.04 -7.34
N PRO A 474 -12.16 -0.35 -6.55
CA PRO A 474 -11.02 0.51 -6.27
C PRO A 474 -10.24 0.90 -7.53
N SER A 475 -9.97 2.20 -7.71
CA SER A 475 -9.21 2.73 -8.84
C SER A 475 -8.01 3.58 -8.38
N GLY A 476 -6.84 3.37 -9.01
CA GLY A 476 -5.61 4.06 -8.65
C GLY A 476 -5.30 3.95 -7.14
N SER A 477 -5.11 5.07 -6.44
CA SER A 477 -4.90 5.11 -4.98
C SER A 477 -6.20 5.13 -4.18
N ARG A 478 -7.37 5.24 -4.82
CA ARG A 478 -8.66 5.38 -4.15
C ARG A 478 -9.26 4.02 -3.81
N ASP A 479 -9.49 3.77 -2.52
CA ASP A 479 -10.14 2.57 -1.98
C ASP A 479 -10.93 2.94 -0.70
N PRO A 480 -12.09 3.60 -0.85
CA PRO A 480 -12.84 4.11 0.30
C PRO A 480 -13.40 3.01 1.20
N TYR A 481 -13.63 1.81 0.67
CA TYR A 481 -14.19 0.68 1.41
C TYR A 481 -13.14 -0.34 1.86
N GLY A 482 -11.86 -0.12 1.58
CA GLY A 482 -10.79 -1.03 1.98
C GLY A 482 -10.84 -2.41 1.30
N LEU A 483 -11.36 -2.48 0.08
CA LEU A 483 -11.56 -3.73 -0.65
C LEU A 483 -10.24 -4.45 -0.96
N ARG A 484 -9.14 -3.69 -1.19
CA ARG A 484 -7.81 -4.30 -1.34
C ARG A 484 -7.38 -5.03 -0.08
N ARG A 485 -7.68 -4.46 1.10
CA ARG A 485 -7.40 -5.10 2.38
C ARG A 485 -8.31 -6.31 2.61
N ALA A 486 -9.58 -6.23 2.22
CA ALA A 486 -10.51 -7.34 2.32
C ALA A 486 -10.04 -8.53 1.47
N ALA A 487 -9.68 -8.31 0.20
CA ALA A 487 -9.18 -9.37 -0.68
C ALA A 487 -7.83 -9.93 -0.21
N ALA A 488 -6.88 -9.08 0.21
CA ALA A 488 -5.61 -9.53 0.79
C ALA A 488 -5.84 -10.34 2.08
N GLY A 489 -6.78 -9.92 2.94
CA GLY A 489 -7.14 -10.64 4.14
C GLY A 489 -7.73 -12.01 3.86
N LEU A 490 -8.63 -12.12 2.87
CA LEU A 490 -9.19 -13.41 2.42
C LEU A 490 -8.09 -14.36 1.95
N VAL A 491 -7.18 -13.86 1.09
CA VAL A 491 -6.03 -14.64 0.58
C VAL A 491 -5.12 -15.09 1.73
N ARG A 492 -4.77 -14.20 2.67
CA ARG A 492 -3.90 -14.54 3.81
C ARG A 492 -4.50 -15.60 4.71
N VAL A 493 -5.81 -15.49 5.04
CA VAL A 493 -6.48 -16.50 5.86
C VAL A 493 -6.54 -17.84 5.13
N ALA A 494 -6.85 -17.85 3.82
CA ALA A 494 -6.89 -19.08 3.03
C ALA A 494 -5.52 -19.77 2.97
N LEU A 495 -4.43 -19.00 2.78
CA LEU A 495 -3.05 -19.52 2.77
C LEU A 495 -2.64 -20.07 4.15
N ASP A 496 -2.90 -19.31 5.23
CA ASP A 496 -2.56 -19.72 6.60
C ASP A 496 -3.25 -21.00 7.01
N ARG A 497 -4.53 -21.14 6.63
CA ARG A 497 -5.34 -22.33 6.94
C ARG A 497 -5.17 -23.47 5.95
N GLY A 498 -4.45 -23.26 4.84
CA GLY A 498 -4.36 -24.23 3.77
C GLY A 498 -5.68 -24.50 3.06
N TRP A 499 -6.61 -23.52 3.05
CA TRP A 499 -7.89 -23.66 2.39
C TRP A 499 -7.76 -23.58 0.87
N ASP A 500 -8.13 -24.64 0.21
CA ASP A 500 -8.15 -24.68 -1.27
C ASP A 500 -9.43 -24.05 -1.83
N LEU A 501 -9.65 -22.80 -1.46
CA LEU A 501 -10.85 -22.04 -1.70
C LEU A 501 -10.82 -21.44 -3.11
N ARG A 502 -11.77 -21.84 -3.94
CA ARG A 502 -12.00 -21.18 -5.24
C ARG A 502 -12.85 -19.93 -5.02
N PRO A 503 -12.38 -18.72 -5.39
CA PRO A 503 -13.12 -17.48 -5.13
C PRO A 503 -14.58 -17.53 -5.62
N ALA A 504 -14.85 -18.09 -6.80
CA ALA A 504 -16.20 -18.18 -7.36
C ALA A 504 -17.16 -19.01 -6.48
N GLU A 505 -16.68 -20.04 -5.76
CA GLU A 505 -17.51 -20.92 -4.93
C GLU A 505 -18.10 -20.20 -3.71
N VAL A 506 -17.43 -19.17 -3.21
CA VAL A 506 -17.89 -18.38 -2.06
C VAL A 506 -18.52 -17.05 -2.46
N LEU A 507 -18.08 -16.47 -3.57
CA LEU A 507 -18.60 -15.18 -4.06
C LEU A 507 -19.99 -15.33 -4.69
N ARG A 508 -20.21 -16.35 -5.51
CA ARG A 508 -21.53 -16.57 -6.18
C ARG A 508 -22.68 -16.72 -5.17
N PRO A 509 -22.59 -17.53 -4.11
CA PRO A 509 -23.63 -17.55 -3.07
C PRO A 509 -23.82 -16.19 -2.35
N ALA A 510 -22.73 -15.44 -2.12
CA ALA A 510 -22.82 -14.11 -1.52
C ALA A 510 -23.59 -13.12 -2.43
N MET A 511 -23.31 -13.13 -3.74
CA MET A 511 -24.03 -12.34 -4.73
C MET A 511 -25.53 -12.71 -4.81
N GLU A 512 -25.85 -13.99 -4.75
CA GLU A 512 -27.24 -14.46 -4.73
C GLU A 512 -27.99 -14.01 -3.47
N ARG A 513 -27.32 -13.94 -2.30
CA ARG A 513 -27.93 -13.40 -1.08
C ARG A 513 -28.26 -11.92 -1.20
N LEU A 514 -27.31 -11.12 -1.71
CA LEU A 514 -27.53 -9.69 -1.98
C LEU A 514 -28.72 -9.48 -2.92
N ARG A 515 -28.81 -10.25 -3.99
CA ARG A 515 -29.92 -10.20 -4.94
C ARG A 515 -31.25 -10.57 -4.29
N ARG A 516 -31.30 -11.62 -3.48
CA ARG A 516 -32.50 -12.06 -2.76
C ARG A 516 -32.99 -11.03 -1.75
N GLN A 517 -32.09 -10.26 -1.16
CA GLN A 517 -32.46 -9.14 -0.25
C GLN A 517 -32.91 -7.88 -0.99
N GLY A 518 -32.90 -7.86 -2.33
CA GLY A 518 -33.37 -6.72 -3.13
C GLY A 518 -32.35 -5.59 -3.23
N ALA A 519 -31.04 -5.87 -3.13
CA ALA A 519 -29.98 -4.90 -3.33
C ALA A 519 -30.08 -4.27 -4.74
N ASP A 520 -29.80 -2.97 -4.84
CA ASP A 520 -29.80 -2.21 -6.11
C ASP A 520 -28.46 -2.44 -6.84
N LEU A 521 -28.42 -3.47 -7.68
CA LEU A 521 -27.23 -3.96 -8.36
C LEU A 521 -27.03 -3.29 -9.72
N ALA A 522 -25.78 -3.00 -10.08
CA ALA A 522 -25.41 -2.33 -11.34
C ALA A 522 -24.71 -3.27 -12.33
N VAL A 523 -24.10 -4.36 -11.85
CA VAL A 523 -23.25 -5.26 -12.63
C VAL A 523 -23.87 -6.66 -12.63
N SER A 524 -23.68 -7.43 -13.71
CA SER A 524 -24.09 -8.84 -13.75
C SER A 524 -23.19 -9.69 -12.82
N ASP A 525 -23.72 -10.86 -12.38
CA ASP A 525 -22.95 -11.74 -11.51
C ASP A 525 -21.69 -12.26 -12.21
N ASP A 526 -21.76 -12.57 -13.49
CA ASP A 526 -20.62 -13.11 -14.23
C ASP A 526 -19.54 -12.03 -14.45
N ASP A 527 -19.90 -10.80 -14.86
CA ASP A 527 -18.93 -9.70 -14.98
C ASP A 527 -18.29 -9.35 -13.62
N ALA A 528 -19.07 -9.36 -12.54
CA ALA A 528 -18.56 -9.10 -11.19
C ALA A 528 -17.64 -10.23 -10.70
N LEU A 529 -17.94 -11.50 -11.03
CA LEU A 529 -17.09 -12.64 -10.69
C LEU A 529 -15.77 -12.62 -11.44
N ASP A 530 -15.79 -12.30 -12.73
CA ASP A 530 -14.57 -12.19 -13.52
C ASP A 530 -13.65 -11.09 -12.97
N ALA A 531 -14.21 -9.90 -12.73
CA ALA A 531 -13.46 -8.78 -12.14
C ALA A 531 -12.94 -9.10 -10.73
N LEU A 532 -13.71 -9.78 -9.89
CA LEU A 532 -13.29 -10.23 -8.56
C LEU A 532 -12.22 -11.32 -8.63
N GLY A 533 -12.32 -12.23 -9.59
CA GLY A 533 -11.31 -13.26 -9.83
C GLY A 533 -9.95 -12.63 -10.13
N GLU A 534 -9.87 -11.67 -11.04
CA GLU A 534 -8.66 -10.92 -11.34
C GLU A 534 -8.17 -10.11 -10.11
N PHE A 535 -9.09 -9.46 -9.41
CA PHE A 535 -8.76 -8.65 -8.24
C PHE A 535 -8.15 -9.48 -7.09
N ILE A 536 -8.68 -10.68 -6.83
CA ILE A 536 -8.14 -11.61 -5.81
C ILE A 536 -6.82 -12.23 -6.30
N ALA A 537 -6.72 -12.58 -7.59
CA ALA A 537 -5.49 -13.10 -8.18
C ALA A 537 -4.33 -12.12 -8.04
N ASP A 538 -4.56 -10.82 -8.27
CA ASP A 538 -3.55 -9.78 -8.04
C ASP A 538 -3.11 -9.71 -6.57
N ARG A 539 -4.00 -9.94 -5.61
CA ARG A 539 -3.64 -10.00 -4.18
C ARG A 539 -2.81 -11.24 -3.85
N LEU A 540 -3.13 -12.39 -4.48
CA LEU A 540 -2.35 -13.60 -4.35
C LEU A 540 -0.93 -13.43 -4.93
N VAL A 541 -0.80 -12.82 -6.11
CA VAL A 541 0.50 -12.48 -6.71
C VAL A 541 1.32 -11.58 -5.77
N HIS A 542 0.68 -10.55 -5.20
CA HIS A 542 1.36 -9.65 -4.26
C HIS A 542 1.80 -10.37 -2.98
N GLN A 543 0.92 -11.18 -2.38
CA GLN A 543 1.20 -11.91 -1.14
C GLN A 543 2.36 -12.91 -1.33
N LEU A 544 2.32 -13.71 -2.38
CA LEU A 544 3.38 -14.67 -2.68
C LEU A 544 4.69 -13.98 -3.08
N GLY A 545 4.61 -12.80 -3.72
CA GLY A 545 5.77 -11.97 -4.02
C GLY A 545 6.51 -11.50 -2.76
N GLN A 546 5.80 -11.21 -1.67
CA GLN A 546 6.42 -10.90 -0.37
C GLN A 546 7.15 -12.12 0.24
N GLU A 547 6.74 -13.33 -0.10
CA GLU A 547 7.38 -14.59 0.28
C GLU A 547 8.54 -14.96 -0.66
N GLY A 548 8.81 -14.14 -1.69
CA GLY A 548 9.89 -14.35 -2.65
C GLY A 548 9.50 -15.15 -3.90
N VAL A 549 8.22 -15.55 -4.07
CA VAL A 549 7.75 -16.24 -5.27
C VAL A 549 7.52 -15.24 -6.40
N PRO A 550 8.19 -15.35 -7.54
CA PRO A 550 8.04 -14.41 -8.65
C PRO A 550 6.62 -14.41 -9.27
N ALA A 551 6.17 -13.23 -9.71
CA ALA A 551 4.82 -13.02 -10.23
C ALA A 551 4.46 -13.88 -11.44
N ASP A 552 5.42 -14.20 -12.28
CA ASP A 552 5.24 -15.05 -13.47
C ASP A 552 4.90 -16.50 -13.10
N ALA A 553 5.52 -17.07 -12.04
CA ALA A 553 5.19 -18.40 -11.55
C ALA A 553 3.75 -18.47 -11.02
N VAL A 554 3.32 -17.42 -10.29
CA VAL A 554 1.94 -17.36 -9.77
C VAL A 554 0.93 -17.24 -10.92
N ARG A 555 1.20 -16.40 -11.91
CA ARG A 555 0.34 -16.23 -13.08
C ARG A 555 0.27 -17.49 -13.95
N ALA A 556 1.40 -18.19 -14.11
CA ALA A 556 1.45 -19.47 -14.82
C ALA A 556 0.61 -20.55 -14.13
N ALA A 557 0.61 -20.59 -12.80
CA ALA A 557 -0.23 -21.49 -12.00
C ALA A 557 -1.72 -21.13 -12.05
N LEU A 558 -2.05 -19.84 -12.00
CA LEU A 558 -3.43 -19.34 -12.16
C LEU A 558 -4.03 -19.76 -13.50
N ALA A 559 -3.29 -19.59 -14.57
CA ALA A 559 -3.76 -19.93 -15.93
C ALA A 559 -3.96 -21.45 -16.13
N ALA A 560 -3.26 -22.28 -15.35
CA ALA A 560 -3.42 -23.74 -15.42
C ALA A 560 -4.65 -24.28 -14.66
N ASP A 561 -5.41 -23.42 -13.98
CA ASP A 561 -6.60 -23.77 -13.19
C ASP A 561 -6.38 -24.98 -12.27
N VAL A 562 -5.32 -24.92 -11.47
CA VAL A 562 -4.86 -26.07 -10.67
C VAL A 562 -5.66 -26.29 -9.39
N GLY A 563 -6.58 -25.42 -9.06
CA GLY A 563 -7.40 -25.50 -7.83
C GLY A 563 -7.73 -24.13 -7.28
N GLY A 564 -7.92 -24.05 -5.97
CA GLY A 564 -8.16 -22.82 -5.23
C GLY A 564 -6.86 -22.13 -4.81
N ILE A 565 -6.98 -21.18 -3.87
CA ILE A 565 -5.88 -20.30 -3.41
C ILE A 565 -4.67 -21.12 -2.91
N ALA A 566 -4.90 -22.14 -2.08
CA ALA A 566 -3.81 -22.94 -1.51
C ALA A 566 -3.11 -23.79 -2.59
N SER A 567 -3.86 -24.42 -3.49
CA SER A 567 -3.31 -25.19 -4.61
C SER A 567 -2.50 -24.30 -5.56
N ILE A 568 -3.02 -23.13 -5.95
CA ILE A 568 -2.30 -22.18 -6.80
C ILE A 568 -0.97 -21.77 -6.13
N ALA A 569 -0.98 -21.49 -4.84
CA ALA A 569 0.23 -21.09 -4.11
C ALA A 569 1.28 -22.23 -4.06
N ALA A 570 0.83 -23.47 -3.79
CA ALA A 570 1.72 -24.64 -3.80
C ALA A 570 2.32 -24.88 -5.20
N TRP A 571 1.50 -24.73 -6.23
CA TRP A 571 1.90 -24.90 -7.61
C TRP A 571 2.91 -23.84 -8.05
N ALA A 572 2.65 -22.57 -7.73
CA ALA A 572 3.56 -21.46 -8.02
C ALA A 572 4.93 -21.65 -7.37
N ARG A 573 4.97 -22.09 -6.10
CA ARG A 573 6.21 -22.40 -5.40
C ARG A 573 6.96 -23.58 -6.05
N ALA A 574 6.25 -24.60 -6.54
CA ALA A 574 6.85 -25.74 -7.25
C ALA A 574 7.42 -25.33 -8.61
N LEU A 575 6.73 -24.50 -9.37
CA LEU A 575 7.20 -23.93 -10.63
C LEU A 575 8.46 -23.08 -10.42
N ASP A 576 8.48 -22.26 -9.37
CA ASP A 576 9.64 -21.44 -9.04
C ASP A 576 10.84 -22.29 -8.63
N ALA A 577 10.63 -23.29 -7.79
CA ALA A 577 11.68 -24.22 -7.37
C ALA A 577 12.27 -25.03 -8.55
N ALA A 578 11.48 -25.29 -9.58
CA ALA A 578 11.90 -26.03 -10.77
C ALA A 578 12.48 -25.15 -11.89
N ARG A 579 12.65 -23.84 -11.72
CA ARG A 579 13.09 -22.91 -12.79
C ARG A 579 14.42 -23.27 -13.45
N GLU A 580 15.32 -23.93 -12.73
CA GLU A 580 16.62 -24.35 -13.21
C GLU A 580 16.61 -25.81 -13.66
N ASP A 581 15.47 -26.51 -13.56
CA ASP A 581 15.34 -27.90 -14.00
C ASP A 581 15.26 -27.99 -15.53
N ALA A 582 16.13 -28.78 -16.12
CA ALA A 582 16.17 -29.03 -17.55
C ALA A 582 14.85 -29.67 -18.06
N GLY A 583 14.13 -30.40 -17.22
CA GLY A 583 12.83 -31.00 -17.53
C GLY A 583 11.76 -29.94 -17.74
N LEU A 584 11.65 -28.96 -16.81
CA LEU A 584 10.73 -27.86 -16.97
C LEU A 584 11.06 -27.01 -18.21
N GLY A 585 12.35 -26.81 -18.50
CA GLY A 585 12.81 -26.14 -19.71
C GLY A 585 12.37 -26.85 -21.00
N ARG A 586 12.50 -28.18 -21.06
CA ARG A 586 12.01 -28.98 -22.21
C ARG A 586 10.48 -28.90 -22.35
N ALA A 587 9.74 -29.01 -21.24
CA ALA A 587 8.29 -28.87 -21.27
C ALA A 587 7.85 -27.49 -21.80
N ALA A 588 8.51 -26.42 -21.38
CA ALA A 588 8.25 -25.08 -21.88
C ALA A 588 8.54 -24.92 -23.38
N MET A 589 9.67 -25.47 -23.86
CA MET A 589 10.00 -25.44 -25.28
C MET A 589 8.95 -26.19 -26.12
N ALA A 590 8.58 -27.40 -25.71
CA ALA A 590 7.57 -28.22 -26.38
C ALA A 590 6.19 -27.53 -26.38
N ALA A 591 5.75 -27.00 -25.26
CA ALA A 591 4.49 -26.25 -25.12
C ALA A 591 4.45 -25.04 -26.05
N ASN A 592 5.50 -24.23 -26.06
CA ASN A 592 5.60 -23.05 -26.93
C ASN A 592 5.68 -23.43 -28.42
N ARG A 593 6.33 -24.54 -28.76
CA ARG A 593 6.35 -25.08 -30.14
C ARG A 593 4.94 -25.49 -30.60
N CYS A 594 4.19 -26.22 -29.76
CA CYS A 594 2.79 -26.58 -30.01
C CYS A 594 1.94 -25.33 -30.24
N ARG A 595 2.03 -24.34 -29.39
CA ARG A 595 1.25 -23.10 -29.48
C ARG A 595 1.57 -22.33 -30.78
N ARG A 596 2.86 -22.16 -31.12
CA ARG A 596 3.25 -21.45 -32.37
C ARG A 596 2.69 -22.09 -33.63
N ILE A 597 2.61 -23.42 -33.67
CA ILE A 597 2.05 -24.13 -34.81
C ILE A 597 0.53 -23.97 -34.88
N MET A 598 -0.14 -23.93 -33.72
CA MET A 598 -1.60 -23.75 -33.65
C MET A 598 -2.04 -22.29 -33.81
N GLY A 599 -1.13 -21.32 -33.63
CA GLY A 599 -1.41 -19.89 -33.71
C GLY A 599 -1.92 -19.45 -35.06
N GLY A 600 -3.25 -19.45 -35.24
CA GLY A 600 -3.96 -19.00 -36.46
C GLY A 600 -4.89 -20.01 -37.12
N SER A 601 -5.02 -21.23 -36.59
CA SER A 601 -5.92 -22.23 -37.21
C SER A 601 -7.10 -22.58 -36.29
N GLU A 602 -8.25 -21.98 -36.55
CA GLU A 602 -9.57 -22.45 -36.07
C GLU A 602 -10.04 -23.70 -36.86
N HIS A 603 -9.15 -24.62 -37.21
CA HIS A 603 -9.52 -25.77 -38.03
C HIS A 603 -9.97 -26.96 -37.19
N GLY A 604 -11.19 -27.42 -37.45
CA GLY A 604 -11.73 -28.77 -37.32
C GLY A 604 -11.70 -29.40 -35.91
N MET A 605 -12.85 -29.48 -35.30
CA MET A 605 -13.14 -30.23 -34.05
C MET A 605 -13.30 -31.76 -34.32
N SER A 606 -12.39 -32.41 -35.02
CA SER A 606 -12.40 -33.87 -35.06
C SER A 606 -11.32 -34.42 -34.10
N GLY A 607 -11.72 -35.35 -33.23
CA GLY A 607 -10.75 -36.10 -32.42
C GLY A 607 -9.76 -36.85 -33.32
N TYR A 608 -8.57 -37.13 -32.80
CA TYR A 608 -7.59 -37.94 -33.48
C TYR A 608 -8.14 -39.36 -33.74
N ALA A 609 -8.08 -39.82 -34.99
CA ALA A 609 -8.29 -41.21 -35.38
C ALA A 609 -7.06 -41.71 -36.16
N SER A 610 -6.49 -42.83 -35.74
CA SER A 610 -5.31 -43.41 -36.37
C SER A 610 -5.58 -43.69 -37.85
N ALA A 611 -4.60 -43.31 -38.70
CA ALA A 611 -4.55 -43.66 -40.11
C ALA A 611 -3.38 -44.59 -40.44
N GLY A 612 -2.73 -45.17 -39.38
CA GLY A 612 -1.61 -46.07 -39.52
C GLY A 612 -0.26 -45.39 -39.72
N ASP A 613 -0.13 -44.09 -39.48
CA ASP A 613 1.16 -43.41 -39.43
C ASP A 613 1.85 -43.70 -38.10
N PRO A 614 3.03 -44.35 -38.08
CA PRO A 614 3.65 -44.76 -36.84
C PRO A 614 4.11 -43.59 -35.95
N ALA A 615 4.38 -42.41 -36.50
CA ALA A 615 4.78 -41.24 -35.72
C ALA A 615 3.55 -40.60 -35.04
N GLU A 616 2.41 -40.51 -35.79
CA GLU A 616 1.14 -40.03 -35.24
C GLU A 616 0.66 -40.95 -34.09
N ASP A 617 0.73 -42.29 -34.30
CA ASP A 617 0.29 -43.27 -33.31
C ASP A 617 1.15 -43.25 -32.04
N ARG A 618 2.51 -43.17 -32.17
CA ARG A 618 3.43 -43.03 -31.01
C ARG A 618 3.11 -41.78 -30.19
N LEU A 619 2.88 -40.64 -30.85
CA LEU A 619 2.51 -39.41 -30.10
C LEU A 619 1.15 -39.57 -29.42
N ALA A 620 0.15 -40.17 -30.07
CA ALA A 620 -1.18 -40.40 -29.53
C ALA A 620 -1.14 -41.27 -28.25
N GLU A 621 -0.32 -42.33 -28.25
CA GLU A 621 -0.08 -43.19 -27.08
C GLU A 621 0.62 -42.42 -25.97
N ALA A 622 1.69 -41.68 -26.28
CA ALA A 622 2.42 -40.87 -25.31
C ALA A 622 1.54 -39.77 -24.69
N LEU A 623 0.71 -39.12 -25.48
CA LEU A 623 -0.27 -38.12 -25.00
C LEU A 623 -1.26 -38.75 -24.03
N THR A 624 -1.80 -39.93 -24.36
CA THR A 624 -2.76 -40.62 -23.47
C THR A 624 -2.13 -40.95 -22.11
N ALA A 625 -0.90 -41.44 -22.11
CA ALA A 625 -0.15 -41.71 -20.87
C ALA A 625 0.22 -40.43 -20.11
N GLY A 626 0.70 -39.40 -20.83
CA GLY A 626 1.09 -38.12 -20.24
C GLY A 626 -0.10 -37.35 -19.64
N GLU A 627 -1.23 -37.29 -20.34
CA GLU A 627 -2.48 -36.68 -19.84
C GLU A 627 -2.96 -37.37 -18.58
N GLN A 628 -2.93 -38.73 -18.54
CA GLN A 628 -3.28 -39.50 -17.35
C GLN A 628 -2.33 -39.23 -16.18
N ALA A 629 -1.02 -39.13 -16.43
CA ALA A 629 -0.03 -38.84 -15.43
C ALA A 629 -0.18 -37.42 -14.85
N VAL A 630 -0.39 -36.42 -15.70
CA VAL A 630 -0.66 -35.04 -15.29
C VAL A 630 -1.95 -34.98 -14.46
N GLU A 631 -3.04 -35.60 -14.92
CA GLU A 631 -4.31 -35.57 -14.21
C GLU A 631 -4.24 -36.31 -12.85
N ALA A 632 -3.53 -37.45 -12.80
CA ALA A 632 -3.29 -38.16 -11.57
C ALA A 632 -2.43 -37.35 -10.55
N ALA A 633 -1.46 -36.56 -11.04
CA ALA A 633 -0.69 -35.66 -10.21
C ALA A 633 -1.55 -34.47 -9.71
N ARG A 634 -2.36 -33.89 -10.59
CA ARG A 634 -3.32 -32.83 -10.23
C ARG A 634 -4.32 -33.30 -9.16
N ALA A 635 -4.88 -34.49 -9.32
CA ALA A 635 -5.83 -35.06 -8.35
C ALA A 635 -5.21 -35.28 -6.97
N ARG A 636 -3.88 -35.40 -6.87
CA ARG A 636 -3.13 -35.50 -5.61
C ARG A 636 -2.53 -34.16 -5.15
N ALA A 637 -2.81 -33.07 -5.84
CA ALA A 637 -2.17 -31.76 -5.65
C ALA A 637 -0.63 -31.84 -5.71
N ASP A 638 -0.08 -32.74 -6.54
CA ASP A 638 1.34 -33.01 -6.71
C ASP A 638 1.91 -32.19 -7.89
N ALA A 639 2.23 -30.92 -7.62
CA ALA A 639 2.79 -30.01 -8.63
C ALA A 639 4.11 -30.53 -9.24
N ALA A 640 4.99 -31.11 -8.42
CA ALA A 640 6.27 -31.64 -8.87
C ALA A 640 6.07 -32.86 -9.80
N GLY A 641 5.12 -33.75 -9.45
CA GLY A 641 4.74 -34.87 -10.29
C GLY A 641 4.15 -34.44 -11.63
N ALA A 642 3.33 -33.39 -11.66
CA ALA A 642 2.78 -32.84 -12.89
C ALA A 642 3.86 -32.22 -13.80
N ILE A 643 4.81 -31.48 -13.23
CA ILE A 643 5.98 -30.94 -13.96
C ILE A 643 6.83 -32.07 -14.55
N THR A 644 7.06 -33.14 -13.78
CA THR A 644 7.81 -34.32 -14.26
C THR A 644 7.09 -35.00 -15.41
N ALA A 645 5.79 -35.22 -15.31
CA ALA A 645 4.97 -35.83 -16.37
C ALA A 645 5.00 -34.99 -17.67
N ALA A 646 4.93 -33.67 -17.55
CA ALA A 646 5.08 -32.75 -18.69
C ALA A 646 6.48 -32.84 -19.32
N ALA A 647 7.52 -32.93 -18.50
CA ALA A 647 8.89 -33.08 -18.98
C ALA A 647 9.12 -34.42 -19.72
N GLU A 648 8.54 -35.50 -19.25
CA GLU A 648 8.59 -36.82 -19.91
C GLU A 648 7.84 -36.81 -21.26
N LEU A 649 6.69 -36.16 -21.35
CA LEU A 649 5.92 -36.04 -22.58
C LEU A 649 6.70 -35.28 -23.67
N SER A 650 7.59 -34.36 -23.31
CA SER A 650 8.30 -33.50 -24.26
C SER A 650 9.15 -34.27 -25.25
N GLY A 651 9.74 -35.42 -24.86
CA GLY A 651 10.52 -36.26 -25.79
C GLY A 651 9.71 -36.86 -26.94
N ALA A 652 8.46 -37.25 -26.68
CA ALA A 652 7.57 -37.77 -27.71
C ALA A 652 7.07 -36.64 -28.64
N VAL A 653 6.83 -35.45 -28.09
CA VAL A 653 6.41 -34.26 -28.84
C VAL A 653 7.55 -33.80 -29.75
N ASP A 654 8.78 -33.74 -29.28
CA ASP A 654 9.96 -33.38 -30.07
C ASP A 654 10.19 -34.37 -31.22
N ALA A 655 10.17 -35.68 -30.91
CA ALA A 655 10.33 -36.73 -31.92
C ALA A 655 9.23 -36.63 -33.02
N PHE A 656 8.00 -36.33 -32.65
CA PHE A 656 6.95 -36.13 -33.62
C PHE A 656 7.20 -34.94 -34.56
N PHE A 657 7.66 -33.81 -34.01
CA PHE A 657 8.00 -32.65 -34.81
C PHE A 657 9.24 -32.86 -35.71
N ASP A 658 10.11 -33.79 -35.38
CA ASP A 658 11.28 -34.13 -36.16
C ASP A 658 10.92 -35.15 -37.28
N ASP A 659 9.98 -36.06 -36.98
CA ASP A 659 9.60 -37.16 -37.91
C ASP A 659 8.57 -36.72 -38.98
N VAL A 660 7.70 -35.69 -38.64
CA VAL A 660 6.57 -35.33 -39.55
C VAL A 660 6.43 -33.84 -39.76
N MET A 661 6.04 -33.45 -40.97
CA MET A 661 5.61 -32.08 -41.26
C MET A 661 4.17 -31.90 -40.82
N VAL A 662 3.94 -31.15 -39.76
CA VAL A 662 2.57 -30.93 -39.19
C VAL A 662 1.65 -30.27 -40.19
N ASN A 663 2.11 -29.23 -40.88
CA ASN A 663 1.37 -28.55 -41.97
C ASN A 663 1.50 -29.30 -43.29
N ALA A 664 1.03 -30.56 -43.34
CA ALA A 664 1.06 -31.39 -44.54
C ALA A 664 0.18 -30.84 -45.65
N ASP A 665 0.53 -31.15 -46.90
CA ASP A 665 -0.28 -30.77 -48.06
C ASP A 665 -1.63 -31.51 -48.10
N ASP A 666 -1.64 -32.77 -47.63
CA ASP A 666 -2.88 -33.53 -47.45
C ASP A 666 -3.72 -32.95 -46.30
N PRO A 667 -4.93 -32.42 -46.56
CA PRO A 667 -5.78 -31.84 -45.54
C PRO A 667 -6.12 -32.82 -44.40
N ALA A 668 -6.34 -34.10 -44.71
CA ALA A 668 -6.72 -35.10 -43.72
C ALA A 668 -5.55 -35.43 -42.76
N ALA A 669 -4.32 -35.52 -43.29
CA ALA A 669 -3.13 -35.68 -42.47
C ALA A 669 -2.85 -34.43 -41.61
N ARG A 670 -2.99 -33.25 -42.20
CA ARG A 670 -2.84 -31.98 -41.49
C ARG A 670 -3.83 -31.86 -40.32
N ASP A 671 -5.10 -32.17 -40.53
CA ASP A 671 -6.13 -32.07 -39.49
C ASP A 671 -5.84 -33.05 -38.31
N ARG A 672 -5.43 -34.28 -38.59
CA ARG A 672 -5.03 -35.26 -37.56
C ARG A 672 -3.81 -34.79 -36.75
N ARG A 673 -2.79 -34.26 -37.45
CA ARG A 673 -1.57 -33.76 -36.83
C ARG A 673 -1.83 -32.50 -35.96
N HIS A 674 -2.68 -31.60 -36.43
CA HIS A 674 -3.16 -30.45 -35.63
C HIS A 674 -3.92 -30.91 -34.40
N ALA A 675 -4.75 -31.97 -34.48
CA ALA A 675 -5.45 -32.52 -33.33
C ALA A 675 -4.49 -33.04 -32.26
N LEU A 676 -3.41 -33.73 -32.64
CA LEU A 676 -2.38 -34.20 -31.74
C LEU A 676 -1.59 -33.04 -31.08
N VAL A 677 -1.18 -32.05 -31.88
CA VAL A 677 -0.45 -30.88 -31.37
C VAL A 677 -1.32 -30.06 -30.42
N ARG A 678 -2.63 -29.94 -30.70
CA ARG A 678 -3.58 -29.29 -29.79
C ARG A 678 -3.67 -30.03 -28.45
N ARG A 679 -3.86 -31.37 -28.48
CA ARG A 679 -3.87 -32.20 -27.27
C ARG A 679 -2.59 -32.04 -26.45
N ALA A 680 -1.42 -32.01 -27.10
CA ALA A 680 -0.15 -31.74 -26.43
C ALA A 680 -0.16 -30.36 -25.75
N GLY A 681 -0.59 -29.32 -26.46
CA GLY A 681 -0.72 -27.97 -25.90
C GLY A 681 -1.66 -27.90 -24.69
N GLU A 682 -2.80 -28.58 -24.77
CA GLU A 682 -3.77 -28.68 -23.67
C GLU A 682 -3.19 -29.43 -22.45
N ALA A 683 -2.44 -30.53 -22.68
CA ALA A 683 -1.79 -31.28 -21.60
C ALA A 683 -0.75 -30.39 -20.87
N TYR A 684 0.06 -29.64 -21.60
CA TYR A 684 1.00 -28.67 -21.00
C TYR A 684 0.29 -27.52 -20.30
N GLY A 685 -0.80 -26.98 -20.89
CA GLY A 685 -1.59 -25.90 -20.29
C GLY A 685 -2.22 -26.27 -18.94
N ARG A 686 -2.42 -27.56 -18.68
CA ARG A 686 -2.86 -28.06 -17.36
C ARG A 686 -1.78 -28.03 -16.28
N VAL A 687 -0.51 -27.83 -16.68
CA VAL A 687 0.62 -27.76 -15.75
C VAL A 687 1.04 -26.32 -15.49
N ALA A 688 1.15 -25.52 -16.55
CA ALA A 688 1.50 -24.10 -16.45
C ALA A 688 1.17 -23.36 -17.75
N ASP A 689 0.94 -22.05 -17.68
CA ASP A 689 1.10 -21.21 -18.84
C ASP A 689 2.60 -20.91 -19.07
N PHE A 690 3.21 -21.68 -19.92
CA PHE A 690 4.64 -21.58 -20.25
C PHE A 690 5.02 -20.34 -21.06
N GLU A 691 4.07 -19.53 -21.53
CA GLU A 691 4.36 -18.25 -22.18
C GLU A 691 4.70 -17.17 -21.16
N VAL A 692 4.01 -17.21 -20.03
CA VAL A 692 4.19 -16.23 -18.95
C VAL A 692 5.40 -16.57 -18.07
N LEU A 693 5.73 -17.88 -17.98
CA LEU A 693 6.79 -18.35 -17.09
C LEU A 693 8.18 -18.03 -17.67
N VAL A 694 8.96 -17.22 -16.95
CA VAL A 694 10.33 -16.85 -17.32
C VAL A 694 11.30 -17.88 -16.75
N LEU A 695 11.97 -18.65 -17.62
CA LEU A 695 12.98 -19.62 -17.23
C LEU A 695 14.39 -19.02 -17.28
N LYS A 696 15.26 -19.37 -16.31
CA LYS A 696 16.67 -18.98 -16.34
C LYS A 696 17.40 -19.83 -17.40
N GLY A 697 17.87 -19.22 -18.48
CA GLY A 697 18.69 -19.87 -19.49
C GLY A 697 18.10 -19.96 -20.91
N GLY A 698 16.98 -19.31 -21.17
CA GLY A 698 16.42 -19.13 -22.50
C GLY A 698 16.82 -17.77 -23.08
N GLU A 699 17.98 -17.66 -23.74
CA GLU A 699 18.28 -16.63 -24.76
C GLU A 699 17.67 -17.04 -26.10
#